data_e811e6675e1254959462f408bfcad7a7
#
_entry.id   e811e6675e1254959462f408bfcad7a7
#
_cell.length_a   1.000
_cell.length_b   1.000
_cell.length_c   1.000
_cell.angle_alpha   90.00
_cell.angle_beta   90.00
_cell.angle_gamma   90.00
#
_symmetry.space_group_name_H-M   'P 1'
#
loop_
_entity.id
_entity.type
_entity.pdbx_description
1 polymer ?
#
loop_
_entity_poly.entity_id
_entity_poly.type
_entity_poly.pdbx_seq_one_letter_code
_entity_poly.pdbx_strand_id
1 'polypeptide(L)'
;MKSQLILTLDDIEEGAVYFHWDNVPGASFYEISYKDSARKSVRYKILDITRERFYCLKKATNREYYVRVRAYGAKKDNERLLIAEGTETTPLYYFPKVQKEDLNRGLIAVKTENGIFLAWRFFKREAAGYSATGLTGIDFRVYRNDKEIAVVTDSCNYLDKEGTDKDVYSVEPVKVGNDGVAEPVSGSRRADSRCENVSVWKSGKNYLEIELSRPEGGVTPAGEHFEYRINDMSVGDVDGDGDYEYIVKWDPTNSQDVSIKGYTGRCILDCYKIDGRLMWRLDMGPNIRAGAHYTQFMVYDFDGDGKAEMAVKTAPGTIMTKFNEDGSIASKSYITMSQIDKAAGFSNEDNYVCSAQDYYDHMVDLFMKWGEHPEVMAGHWPDTLEECFGIEKKYPYPLSKADAAELVDYFMDVYAPGRSAKNELRKFEGFIYDGPEYLTMFAGDGTELETIDYPFPRQDDGLMWGDYALPRIEPCNRVDRFLAGVAYLDGIHPSLIMCRGYYTRSTIAAYDFKEGHFVERFMVDSGHVPMSNPFNDNPHDREGSDKEYGSLSGQGDHSLSIADVDDDGFQEIIYGAACIDHDGRLKYSSYDYLPSGKRAKLGHGDSMHVAKIDPDQPGLQIFNVFEGAKAAPYGYALRDAETGTVRHRFTEDGEDLGPFGFYAETDLGRCMIGDIDPNTKGLQVWVNDVYSCDGMELPLEAPSTNQAIRWAADLSTQVLDRSDYLNGEHRGVVNDITHGVMLDPEDTLCNNGTKGNACLVASVFGDFREDLILRRKDDKAIRIYTNTELTNHKLYTPMDDIMYRVGIAWQNTCYNQTCYTSYYYASDMSFKDIPLVD
;
A
#
# COMPACT_ATOMS: atom_id res chain seq x y z
N MET A 1 -24.37 10.01 -45.89
CA MET A 1 -24.95 9.27 -44.71
C MET A 1 -23.90 8.26 -44.32
N LYS A 2 -23.54 8.22 -43.06
CA LYS A 2 -22.68 7.14 -42.54
C LYS A 2 -23.51 5.85 -42.57
N SER A 3 -22.97 4.74 -43.09
CA SER A 3 -23.64 3.46 -43.04
C SER A 3 -23.68 2.98 -41.58
N GLN A 4 -24.78 2.37 -41.18
CA GLN A 4 -24.90 1.79 -39.85
C GLN A 4 -24.13 0.44 -39.87
N LEU A 5 -23.23 0.25 -38.91
CA LEU A 5 -22.58 -1.03 -38.66
C LEU A 5 -23.47 -1.81 -37.69
N ILE A 6 -23.77 -3.06 -38.01
CA ILE A 6 -24.52 -3.94 -37.11
C ILE A 6 -23.47 -4.64 -36.24
N LEU A 7 -23.52 -4.37 -34.94
CA LEU A 7 -22.75 -5.05 -33.92
C LEU A 7 -23.68 -6.08 -33.27
N THR A 8 -23.24 -7.32 -33.23
CA THR A 8 -24.01 -8.43 -32.67
C THR A 8 -23.27 -9.05 -31.52
N LEU A 9 -23.98 -9.24 -30.42
CA LEU A 9 -23.50 -10.00 -29.26
C LEU A 9 -23.69 -11.49 -29.57
N ASP A 10 -22.61 -12.28 -29.49
CA ASP A 10 -22.59 -13.68 -29.84
C ASP A 10 -22.80 -14.58 -28.66
N ASP A 11 -21.93 -14.41 -27.64
CA ASP A 11 -21.88 -15.31 -26.51
C ASP A 11 -21.38 -14.56 -25.28
N ILE A 12 -21.55 -15.18 -24.13
CA ILE A 12 -21.26 -14.67 -22.83
C ILE A 12 -20.73 -15.82 -22.02
N GLU A 13 -19.48 -15.69 -21.65
CA GLU A 13 -18.82 -16.56 -20.70
C GLU A 13 -18.48 -15.77 -19.42
N GLU A 14 -18.11 -16.47 -18.39
CA GLU A 14 -17.70 -15.87 -17.13
C GLU A 14 -16.54 -14.89 -17.38
N GLY A 15 -16.77 -13.59 -17.12
CA GLY A 15 -15.77 -12.55 -17.33
C GLY A 15 -15.49 -12.12 -18.76
N ALA A 16 -16.26 -12.61 -19.75
CA ALA A 16 -16.05 -12.28 -21.14
C ALA A 16 -17.35 -12.14 -21.93
N VAL A 17 -17.37 -11.16 -22.83
CA VAL A 17 -18.50 -10.92 -23.76
C VAL A 17 -17.96 -10.89 -25.16
N TYR A 18 -18.50 -11.73 -26.01
CA TYR A 18 -18.05 -11.89 -27.39
C TYR A 18 -18.97 -11.13 -28.36
N PHE A 19 -18.36 -10.34 -29.24
CA PHE A 19 -19.04 -9.57 -30.27
C PHE A 19 -18.49 -9.87 -31.64
N HIS A 20 -19.35 -9.84 -32.67
CA HIS A 20 -18.92 -9.73 -34.04
C HIS A 20 -19.67 -8.62 -34.75
N TRP A 21 -19.19 -8.25 -35.94
CA TRP A 21 -19.82 -7.27 -36.82
C TRP A 21 -19.62 -7.63 -38.30
N ASP A 22 -20.53 -7.12 -39.12
CA ASP A 22 -20.47 -7.35 -40.54
C ASP A 22 -19.31 -6.61 -41.22
N ASN A 23 -18.93 -7.15 -42.38
CA ASN A 23 -17.91 -6.50 -43.21
C ASN A 23 -18.41 -5.13 -43.71
N VAL A 24 -17.65 -4.08 -43.38
CA VAL A 24 -17.93 -2.74 -43.92
C VAL A 24 -17.08 -2.50 -45.16
N PRO A 25 -17.69 -2.41 -46.38
CA PRO A 25 -16.94 -2.20 -47.62
C PRO A 25 -16.09 -0.95 -47.56
N GLY A 26 -14.80 -1.08 -47.84
CA GLY A 26 -13.83 0.01 -47.82
C GLY A 26 -13.21 0.26 -46.43
N ALA A 27 -13.56 -0.49 -45.40
CA ALA A 27 -12.88 -0.41 -44.10
C ALA A 27 -11.47 -0.97 -44.20
N SER A 28 -10.51 -0.25 -43.62
CA SER A 28 -9.11 -0.65 -43.47
C SER A 28 -8.81 -1.22 -42.10
N PHE A 29 -9.56 -0.78 -41.11
CA PHE A 29 -9.50 -1.25 -39.73
C PHE A 29 -10.75 -0.83 -38.96
N TYR A 30 -10.93 -1.40 -37.74
CA TYR A 30 -12.01 -1.12 -36.81
C TYR A 30 -11.41 -0.64 -35.48
N GLU A 31 -12.03 0.38 -34.90
CA GLU A 31 -11.75 0.88 -33.53
C GLU A 31 -12.87 0.38 -32.62
N ILE A 32 -12.52 -0.36 -31.59
CA ILE A 32 -13.44 -0.82 -30.54
C ILE A 32 -13.30 0.10 -29.35
N SER A 33 -14.41 0.55 -28.81
CA SER A 33 -14.44 1.41 -27.64
C SER A 33 -15.66 1.11 -26.77
N TYR A 34 -15.59 1.43 -25.48
CA TYR A 34 -16.67 1.21 -24.54
C TYR A 34 -16.88 2.39 -23.60
N LYS A 35 -18.01 2.41 -22.93
CA LYS A 35 -18.26 3.22 -21.74
C LYS A 35 -19.17 2.47 -20.77
N ASP A 36 -18.95 2.67 -19.48
CA ASP A 36 -19.81 2.13 -18.43
C ASP A 36 -21.15 2.87 -18.39
N SER A 37 -22.26 2.14 -18.30
CA SER A 37 -23.62 2.73 -18.24
C SER A 37 -23.89 3.39 -16.90
N ALA A 38 -23.31 2.90 -15.81
CA ALA A 38 -23.51 3.38 -14.46
C ALA A 38 -22.73 4.67 -14.18
N ARG A 39 -21.62 4.89 -14.90
CA ARG A 39 -20.84 6.11 -14.80
C ARG A 39 -21.25 7.10 -15.87
N LYS A 40 -21.55 8.34 -15.48
CA LYS A 40 -21.85 9.44 -16.41
C LYS A 40 -20.64 9.87 -17.26
N SER A 41 -19.65 8.98 -17.46
CA SER A 41 -18.53 9.22 -18.36
C SER A 41 -19.04 9.54 -19.76
N VAL A 42 -18.81 10.75 -20.19
CA VAL A 42 -19.26 11.25 -21.50
C VAL A 42 -18.43 10.65 -22.64
N ARG A 43 -17.28 10.05 -22.35
CA ARG A 43 -16.33 9.60 -23.36
C ARG A 43 -16.22 8.09 -23.42
N TYR A 44 -16.20 7.58 -24.65
CA TYR A 44 -15.84 6.18 -24.92
C TYR A 44 -14.33 6.02 -24.77
N LYS A 45 -13.91 4.99 -24.04
CA LYS A 45 -12.51 4.53 -23.99
C LYS A 45 -12.25 3.59 -25.16
N ILE A 46 -11.10 3.74 -25.82
CA ILE A 46 -10.67 2.85 -26.91
C ILE A 46 -10.04 1.62 -26.27
N LEU A 47 -10.55 0.45 -26.64
CA LEU A 47 -10.04 -0.85 -26.19
C LEU A 47 -9.01 -1.41 -27.17
N ASP A 48 -9.33 -1.32 -28.50
CA ASP A 48 -8.48 -1.93 -29.51
C ASP A 48 -8.68 -1.29 -30.88
N ILE A 49 -7.69 -1.47 -31.75
CA ILE A 49 -7.75 -1.14 -33.17
C ILE A 49 -7.36 -2.40 -33.96
N THR A 50 -8.32 -3.06 -34.56
CA THR A 50 -8.16 -4.36 -35.20
C THR A 50 -8.59 -4.38 -36.67
N ARG A 51 -8.16 -5.40 -37.40
CA ARG A 51 -8.69 -5.75 -38.74
C ARG A 51 -9.69 -6.91 -38.69
N GLU A 52 -9.74 -7.58 -37.58
CA GLU A 52 -10.68 -8.64 -37.30
C GLU A 52 -12.11 -8.08 -37.18
N ARG A 53 -13.11 -8.95 -37.27
CA ARG A 53 -14.51 -8.58 -37.17
C ARG A 53 -15.20 -9.23 -35.98
N PHE A 54 -14.41 -9.56 -34.98
CA PHE A 54 -14.88 -10.06 -33.71
C PHE A 54 -14.03 -9.45 -32.62
N TYR A 55 -14.54 -9.38 -31.41
CA TYR A 55 -13.85 -8.92 -30.24
C TYR A 55 -14.38 -9.63 -28.98
N CYS A 56 -13.48 -9.92 -28.04
CA CYS A 56 -13.82 -10.43 -26.72
C CYS A 56 -13.57 -9.32 -25.70
N LEU A 57 -14.66 -8.74 -25.18
CA LEU A 57 -14.58 -7.77 -24.08
C LEU A 57 -14.42 -8.54 -22.77
N LYS A 58 -13.26 -8.46 -22.16
CA LYS A 58 -12.99 -9.00 -20.82
C LYS A 58 -13.16 -7.88 -19.81
N LYS A 59 -14.13 -8.01 -18.92
CA LYS A 59 -14.41 -7.05 -17.86
C LYS A 59 -14.90 -7.77 -16.61
N ALA A 60 -14.30 -7.43 -15.48
CA ALA A 60 -14.49 -8.11 -14.20
C ALA A 60 -15.65 -7.56 -13.36
N THR A 61 -16.60 -6.82 -13.92
CA THR A 61 -17.63 -6.14 -13.12
C THR A 61 -19.05 -6.47 -13.53
N ASN A 62 -19.97 -6.55 -12.57
CA ASN A 62 -21.43 -6.69 -12.75
C ASN A 62 -22.06 -5.40 -13.28
N ARG A 63 -21.57 -4.90 -14.40
CA ARG A 63 -21.99 -3.63 -15.00
C ARG A 63 -22.46 -3.82 -16.43
N GLU A 64 -23.34 -2.94 -16.86
CA GLU A 64 -23.75 -2.81 -18.24
C GLU A 64 -22.78 -1.86 -18.96
N TYR A 65 -22.24 -2.30 -20.09
CA TYR A 65 -21.35 -1.50 -20.91
C TYR A 65 -21.99 -1.16 -22.26
N TYR A 66 -21.78 0.08 -22.72
CA TYR A 66 -22.06 0.46 -24.10
C TYR A 66 -20.79 0.22 -24.92
N VAL A 67 -20.80 -0.80 -25.78
CA VAL A 67 -19.72 -1.10 -26.70
C VAL A 67 -19.99 -0.42 -28.04
N ARG A 68 -18.96 0.20 -28.62
CA ARG A 68 -19.03 0.87 -29.90
C ARG A 68 -17.90 0.44 -30.81
N VAL A 69 -18.25 0.08 -32.04
CA VAL A 69 -17.31 -0.25 -33.11
C VAL A 69 -17.40 0.82 -34.20
N ARG A 70 -16.25 1.35 -34.59
CA ARG A 70 -16.10 2.33 -35.70
C ARG A 70 -15.23 1.75 -36.79
N ALA A 71 -15.74 1.73 -38.04
CA ALA A 71 -15.00 1.32 -39.21
C ALA A 71 -14.35 2.53 -39.91
N TYR A 72 -13.06 2.47 -40.16
CA TYR A 72 -12.27 3.52 -40.78
C TYR A 72 -11.72 3.04 -42.14
N GLY A 73 -11.82 3.90 -43.16
CA GLY A 73 -11.21 3.72 -44.46
C GLY A 73 -9.76 4.20 -44.57
N ALA A 74 -9.22 4.09 -45.80
CA ALA A 74 -7.88 4.62 -46.08
C ALA A 74 -7.78 6.11 -45.80
N LYS A 75 -6.59 6.57 -45.31
CA LYS A 75 -6.33 7.98 -45.08
C LYS A 75 -6.50 8.81 -46.34
N LYS A 76 -7.26 9.90 -46.24
CA LYS A 76 -7.32 10.96 -47.22
C LYS A 76 -6.92 12.25 -46.52
N ASP A 77 -5.89 12.95 -47.04
CA ASP A 77 -5.40 14.22 -46.51
C ASP A 77 -5.01 14.20 -45.02
N ASN A 78 -4.35 13.14 -44.55
CA ASN A 78 -3.96 12.87 -43.19
C ASN A 78 -5.10 12.64 -42.18
N GLU A 79 -6.35 12.69 -42.57
CA GLU A 79 -7.48 12.38 -41.72
C GLU A 79 -7.98 10.94 -41.92
N ARG A 80 -8.34 10.26 -40.80
CA ARG A 80 -9.00 8.94 -40.86
C ARG A 80 -10.45 9.12 -41.28
N LEU A 81 -10.87 8.47 -42.37
CA LEU A 81 -12.23 8.55 -42.84
C LEU A 81 -13.12 7.54 -42.10
N LEU A 82 -13.96 8.02 -41.17
CA LEU A 82 -15.00 7.19 -40.54
C LEU A 82 -16.09 6.81 -41.57
N ILE A 83 -16.20 5.52 -41.84
CA ILE A 83 -17.15 4.95 -42.82
C ILE A 83 -18.47 4.55 -42.16
N ALA A 84 -18.40 3.82 -41.07
CA ALA A 84 -19.56 3.31 -40.34
C ALA A 84 -19.30 3.26 -38.84
N GLU A 85 -20.37 3.27 -38.06
CA GLU A 85 -20.36 3.13 -36.59
C GLU A 85 -21.56 2.26 -36.18
N GLY A 86 -21.34 1.37 -35.20
CA GLY A 86 -22.36 0.57 -34.53
C GLY A 86 -22.15 0.58 -33.03
N THR A 87 -23.22 0.47 -32.27
CA THR A 87 -23.20 0.36 -30.82
C THR A 87 -24.13 -0.75 -30.37
N GLU A 88 -23.71 -1.46 -29.32
CA GLU A 88 -24.52 -2.48 -28.66
C GLU A 88 -24.35 -2.30 -27.14
N THR A 89 -25.35 -2.73 -26.39
CA THR A 89 -25.33 -2.69 -24.93
C THR A 89 -25.12 -4.10 -24.41
N THR A 90 -24.12 -4.31 -23.56
CA THR A 90 -23.97 -5.59 -22.88
C THR A 90 -25.11 -5.74 -21.89
N PRO A 91 -25.67 -6.94 -21.72
CA PRO A 91 -26.61 -7.19 -20.63
C PRO A 91 -25.91 -7.05 -19.28
N LEU A 92 -26.69 -6.89 -18.21
CA LEU A 92 -26.22 -7.05 -16.85
C LEU A 92 -25.85 -8.53 -16.59
N TYR A 93 -24.57 -8.79 -16.37
CA TYR A 93 -24.07 -10.11 -16.01
C TYR A 93 -23.82 -10.20 -14.53
N TYR A 94 -24.18 -11.35 -13.96
CA TYR A 94 -23.66 -11.77 -12.66
C TYR A 94 -22.32 -12.45 -12.92
N PHE A 95 -21.25 -11.67 -12.91
CA PHE A 95 -19.90 -12.22 -12.76
C PHE A 95 -19.74 -12.89 -11.40
N PRO A 96 -18.72 -13.76 -11.23
CA PRO A 96 -18.33 -14.22 -9.89
C PRO A 96 -18.26 -13.01 -8.97
N LYS A 97 -18.82 -13.14 -7.78
CA LYS A 97 -18.74 -12.07 -6.79
C LYS A 97 -17.28 -11.83 -6.49
N VAL A 98 -16.88 -10.59 -6.47
CA VAL A 98 -15.56 -10.19 -5.94
C VAL A 98 -15.36 -10.84 -4.58
N GLN A 99 -14.25 -11.52 -4.40
CA GLN A 99 -13.88 -12.16 -3.16
C GLN A 99 -13.71 -11.09 -2.07
N LYS A 100 -14.45 -11.22 -0.99
CA LYS A 100 -14.43 -10.28 0.14
C LYS A 100 -14.65 -11.03 1.45
N GLU A 101 -14.12 -10.50 2.52
CA GLU A 101 -14.30 -10.97 3.89
C GLU A 101 -15.80 -11.04 4.27
N ASP A 102 -16.19 -12.05 5.05
CA ASP A 102 -17.56 -12.20 5.59
C ASP A 102 -17.63 -11.70 7.02
N LEU A 103 -17.41 -10.40 7.19
CA LEU A 103 -17.35 -9.73 8.48
C LEU A 103 -18.71 -9.73 9.19
N ASN A 104 -18.66 -9.73 10.52
CA ASN A 104 -19.82 -9.48 11.37
C ASN A 104 -20.19 -7.99 11.41
N ARG A 105 -21.16 -7.60 12.26
CA ARG A 105 -21.63 -6.21 12.38
C ARG A 105 -20.61 -5.24 12.98
N GLY A 106 -19.52 -5.70 13.58
CA GLY A 106 -18.58 -4.82 14.26
C GLY A 106 -19.25 -3.89 15.27
N LEU A 107 -20.32 -4.36 15.92
CA LEU A 107 -21.07 -3.57 16.90
C LEU A 107 -20.19 -3.20 18.07
N ILE A 108 -20.17 -1.93 18.41
CA ILE A 108 -19.54 -1.42 19.63
C ILE A 108 -20.57 -0.80 20.56
N ALA A 109 -20.28 -0.84 21.86
CA ALA A 109 -21.05 -0.18 22.91
C ALA A 109 -20.09 0.59 23.84
N VAL A 110 -20.17 1.91 23.80
CA VAL A 110 -19.20 2.81 24.44
C VAL A 110 -19.91 3.73 25.41
N LYS A 111 -19.44 3.78 26.66
CA LYS A 111 -19.98 4.69 27.66
C LYS A 111 -19.60 6.13 27.37
N THR A 112 -20.59 7.02 27.34
CA THR A 112 -20.46 8.45 27.23
C THR A 112 -21.10 9.17 28.42
N GLU A 113 -20.97 10.48 28.51
CA GLU A 113 -21.65 11.29 29.54
C GLU A 113 -23.19 11.24 29.41
N ASN A 114 -23.70 10.99 28.21
CA ASN A 114 -25.12 11.07 27.87
C ASN A 114 -25.82 9.70 27.75
N GLY A 115 -25.12 8.59 28.01
CA GLY A 115 -25.62 7.24 27.86
C GLY A 115 -24.60 6.29 27.21
N ILE A 116 -25.11 5.25 26.58
CA ILE A 116 -24.28 4.29 25.84
C ILE A 116 -24.39 4.60 24.34
N PHE A 117 -23.28 4.95 23.73
CA PHE A 117 -23.14 5.09 22.29
C PHE A 117 -22.96 3.72 21.65
N LEU A 118 -23.71 3.47 20.57
CA LEU A 118 -23.65 2.25 19.76
C LEU A 118 -23.32 2.63 18.34
N ALA A 119 -22.46 1.86 17.67
CA ALA A 119 -22.22 1.97 16.22
C ALA A 119 -21.96 0.57 15.63
N TRP A 120 -22.29 0.40 14.35
CA TRP A 120 -22.20 -0.89 13.66
C TRP A 120 -21.97 -0.71 12.17
N ARG A 121 -21.45 -1.75 11.49
CA ARG A 121 -21.20 -1.75 10.05
C ARG A 121 -22.50 -1.82 9.26
N PHE A 122 -22.54 -1.04 8.18
CA PHE A 122 -23.44 -1.19 7.04
C PHE A 122 -22.58 -1.66 5.86
N PHE A 123 -23.06 -2.62 5.08
CA PHE A 123 -22.30 -3.19 3.98
C PHE A 123 -22.81 -2.68 2.63
N LYS A 124 -21.92 -2.62 1.63
CA LYS A 124 -22.22 -2.15 0.27
C LYS A 124 -23.39 -2.92 -0.36
N ARG A 125 -23.44 -4.26 -0.16
CA ARG A 125 -24.53 -5.12 -0.65
C ARG A 125 -25.91 -4.82 -0.02
N GLU A 126 -25.95 -4.09 1.07
CA GLU A 126 -27.18 -3.73 1.79
C GLU A 126 -27.74 -2.39 1.31
N ALA A 127 -26.93 -1.64 0.54
CA ALA A 127 -27.34 -0.37 -0.04
C ALA A 127 -28.25 -0.61 -1.26
N ALA A 128 -29.33 0.19 -1.37
CA ALA A 128 -30.29 0.11 -2.44
C ALA A 128 -30.50 1.45 -3.17
N GLY A 129 -29.94 2.53 -2.66
CA GLY A 129 -30.06 3.88 -3.19
C GLY A 129 -29.44 4.92 -2.25
N TYR A 130 -29.87 6.15 -2.38
CA TYR A 130 -29.33 7.27 -1.59
C TYR A 130 -30.42 8.27 -1.19
N SER A 131 -30.10 9.04 -0.15
CA SER A 131 -30.91 10.17 0.37
C SER A 131 -30.03 11.45 0.39
N ALA A 132 -30.51 12.47 1.02
CA ALA A 132 -29.75 13.70 1.23
C ALA A 132 -28.62 13.57 2.27
N THR A 133 -28.68 12.55 3.13
CA THR A 133 -27.75 12.36 4.24
C THR A 133 -26.96 11.06 4.16
N GLY A 134 -27.14 10.23 3.12
CA GLY A 134 -26.42 9.00 3.00
C GLY A 134 -27.09 7.96 2.09
N LEU A 135 -26.62 6.75 2.19
CA LEU A 135 -27.17 5.60 1.48
C LEU A 135 -28.47 5.13 2.13
N THR A 136 -29.35 4.53 1.33
CA THR A 136 -30.59 3.87 1.78
C THR A 136 -30.50 2.37 1.50
N GLY A 137 -31.34 1.58 2.14
CA GLY A 137 -31.37 0.14 1.96
C GLY A 137 -31.86 -0.55 3.24
N ILE A 138 -31.01 -1.40 3.82
CA ILE A 138 -31.33 -2.09 5.07
C ILE A 138 -31.33 -1.10 6.23
N ASP A 139 -32.29 -1.26 7.15
CA ASP A 139 -32.42 -0.55 8.40
C ASP A 139 -32.03 -1.47 9.57
N PHE A 140 -32.03 -0.95 10.80
CA PHE A 140 -31.50 -1.69 11.94
C PHE A 140 -32.40 -1.59 13.16
N ARG A 141 -32.69 -2.75 13.75
CA ARG A 141 -33.36 -2.86 15.05
C ARG A 141 -32.31 -3.04 16.13
N VAL A 142 -32.38 -2.20 17.16
CA VAL A 142 -31.42 -2.16 18.26
C VAL A 142 -32.05 -2.79 19.49
N TYR A 143 -31.29 -3.66 20.15
CA TYR A 143 -31.70 -4.34 21.37
C TYR A 143 -30.77 -4.01 22.52
N ARG A 144 -31.37 -3.85 23.74
CA ARG A 144 -30.69 -3.82 25.02
C ARG A 144 -31.20 -4.97 25.88
N ASN A 145 -30.33 -5.88 26.35
CA ASN A 145 -30.69 -7.04 27.13
C ASN A 145 -31.84 -7.86 26.50
N ASP A 146 -31.71 -8.11 25.18
CA ASP A 146 -32.71 -8.80 24.32
C ASP A 146 -34.06 -8.08 24.15
N LYS A 147 -34.21 -6.86 24.66
CA LYS A 147 -35.39 -6.05 24.45
C LYS A 147 -35.14 -5.01 23.38
N GLU A 148 -36.03 -4.94 22.38
CA GLU A 148 -36.01 -3.87 21.38
C GLU A 148 -36.15 -2.50 22.05
N ILE A 149 -35.25 -1.56 21.67
CA ILE A 149 -35.24 -0.19 22.19
C ILE A 149 -35.37 0.86 21.07
N ALA A 150 -34.98 0.53 19.82
CA ALA A 150 -35.08 1.42 18.69
C ALA A 150 -35.11 0.69 17.35
N VAL A 151 -35.65 1.38 16.32
CA VAL A 151 -35.36 1.06 14.91
C VAL A 151 -34.68 2.30 14.29
N VAL A 152 -33.52 2.12 13.69
CA VAL A 152 -32.68 3.17 13.11
C VAL A 152 -32.68 3.01 11.59
N THR A 153 -33.05 4.08 10.86
CA THR A 153 -33.24 4.04 9.41
C THR A 153 -32.27 4.92 8.63
N ASP A 154 -31.69 5.92 9.27
CA ASP A 154 -30.94 7.02 8.65
C ASP A 154 -29.44 7.04 9.01
N SER A 155 -29.00 6.12 9.87
CA SER A 155 -27.62 6.05 10.33
C SER A 155 -27.24 4.62 10.72
N CYS A 156 -25.99 4.44 11.14
CA CYS A 156 -25.47 3.19 11.72
C CYS A 156 -24.92 3.41 13.13
N ASN A 157 -25.53 4.32 13.87
CA ASN A 157 -25.21 4.63 15.25
C ASN A 157 -26.49 5.00 16.04
N TYR A 158 -26.40 4.85 17.36
CA TYR A 158 -27.51 5.14 18.26
C TYR A 158 -27.00 5.50 19.67
N LEU A 159 -27.64 6.43 20.35
CA LEU A 159 -27.35 6.77 21.74
C LEU A 159 -28.48 6.26 22.64
N ASP A 160 -28.22 5.23 23.41
CA ASP A 160 -29.11 4.75 24.46
C ASP A 160 -28.91 5.55 25.75
N LYS A 161 -29.79 6.56 25.95
CA LYS A 161 -29.72 7.45 27.12
C LYS A 161 -30.08 6.79 28.45
N GLU A 162 -30.72 5.63 28.42
CA GLU A 162 -31.09 4.85 29.60
C GLU A 162 -30.12 3.69 29.86
N GLY A 163 -29.19 3.46 28.94
CA GLY A 163 -28.21 2.38 29.00
C GLY A 163 -27.21 2.57 30.14
N THR A 164 -26.72 1.48 30.65
CA THR A 164 -25.70 1.40 31.69
C THR A 164 -24.52 0.52 31.28
N ASP A 165 -23.42 0.60 32.02
CA ASP A 165 -22.21 -0.19 31.80
C ASP A 165 -22.39 -1.70 32.06
N LYS A 166 -23.57 -2.13 32.52
CA LYS A 166 -23.93 -3.54 32.77
C LYS A 166 -24.79 -4.14 31.66
N ASP A 167 -25.29 -3.31 30.76
CA ASP A 167 -26.15 -3.74 29.68
C ASP A 167 -25.35 -4.41 28.55
N VAL A 168 -26.03 -5.27 27.82
CA VAL A 168 -25.53 -5.87 26.58
C VAL A 168 -26.41 -5.47 25.41
N TYR A 169 -25.80 -5.35 24.26
CA TYR A 169 -26.46 -4.82 23.06
C TYR A 169 -26.29 -5.75 21.87
N SER A 170 -27.30 -5.78 21.02
CA SER A 170 -27.21 -6.42 19.70
C SER A 170 -28.04 -5.64 18.68
N VAL A 171 -27.72 -5.83 17.41
CA VAL A 171 -28.36 -5.18 16.28
C VAL A 171 -28.80 -6.23 15.26
N GLU A 172 -30.00 -6.05 14.70
CA GLU A 172 -30.59 -6.92 13.69
C GLU A 172 -30.87 -6.11 12.41
N PRO A 173 -30.41 -6.54 11.23
CA PRO A 173 -30.80 -5.92 9.98
C PRO A 173 -32.28 -6.17 9.69
N VAL A 174 -33.01 -5.12 9.33
CA VAL A 174 -34.44 -5.17 9.06
C VAL A 174 -34.80 -4.39 7.80
N LYS A 175 -35.95 -4.70 7.24
CA LYS A 175 -36.55 -3.92 6.17
C LYS A 175 -37.81 -3.27 6.68
N VAL A 176 -37.85 -1.94 6.71
CA VAL A 176 -39.05 -1.19 7.14
C VAL A 176 -39.99 -1.03 5.95
N GLY A 177 -41.19 -1.61 6.06
CA GLY A 177 -42.23 -1.51 5.05
C GLY A 177 -42.90 -0.12 5.02
N ASN A 178 -43.68 0.15 4.00
CA ASN A 178 -44.46 1.39 3.89
C ASN A 178 -45.49 1.59 5.00
N ASP A 179 -45.84 0.53 5.72
CA ASP A 179 -46.72 0.51 6.89
C ASP A 179 -45.98 0.78 8.21
N GLY A 180 -44.64 0.98 8.13
CA GLY A 180 -43.77 1.22 9.28
C GLY A 180 -43.43 -0.05 10.07
N VAL A 181 -43.77 -1.23 9.57
CA VAL A 181 -43.38 -2.51 10.18
C VAL A 181 -41.96 -2.89 9.76
N ALA A 182 -41.10 -3.16 10.71
CA ALA A 182 -39.75 -3.63 10.50
C ALA A 182 -39.71 -5.17 10.50
N GLU A 183 -39.36 -5.77 9.37
CA GLU A 183 -39.23 -7.21 9.23
C GLU A 183 -37.73 -7.62 9.15
N PRO A 184 -37.28 -8.69 9.83
CA PRO A 184 -35.92 -9.16 9.73
C PRO A 184 -35.53 -9.52 8.28
N VAL A 185 -34.30 -9.21 7.91
CA VAL A 185 -33.73 -9.66 6.63
C VAL A 185 -33.23 -11.09 6.80
N SER A 186 -33.36 -11.88 5.74
CA SER A 186 -32.80 -13.23 5.69
C SER A 186 -31.75 -13.32 4.60
N GLY A 187 -30.59 -13.86 4.92
CA GLY A 187 -29.48 -14.07 4.00
C GLY A 187 -28.53 -15.15 4.52
N SER A 188 -27.43 -15.37 3.80
CA SER A 188 -26.44 -16.41 4.11
C SER A 188 -25.15 -15.84 4.72
N ARG A 189 -24.96 -14.52 4.72
CA ARG A 189 -23.81 -13.86 5.32
C ARG A 189 -24.00 -13.68 6.81
N ARG A 190 -22.92 -13.63 7.60
CA ARG A 190 -22.95 -13.42 9.06
C ARG A 190 -23.77 -12.21 9.46
N ALA A 191 -23.55 -11.10 8.78
CA ALA A 191 -24.24 -9.86 9.08
C ALA A 191 -25.71 -9.81 8.63
N ASP A 192 -26.25 -10.84 7.97
CA ASP A 192 -27.64 -10.89 7.53
C ASP A 192 -28.62 -11.32 8.66
N SER A 193 -28.08 -11.61 9.84
CA SER A 193 -28.84 -11.94 11.03
C SER A 193 -28.53 -11.00 12.19
N ARG A 194 -29.33 -11.10 13.28
CA ARG A 194 -29.02 -10.41 14.52
C ARG A 194 -27.63 -10.82 15.01
N CYS A 195 -26.76 -9.83 15.27
CA CYS A 195 -25.43 -10.10 15.79
C CYS A 195 -25.46 -10.60 17.23
N GLU A 196 -24.37 -11.19 17.70
CA GLU A 196 -24.19 -11.57 19.08
C GLU A 196 -24.24 -10.35 20.01
N ASN A 197 -24.58 -10.59 21.27
CA ASN A 197 -24.64 -9.55 22.27
C ASN A 197 -23.24 -9.04 22.63
N VAL A 198 -23.00 -7.74 22.52
CA VAL A 198 -21.76 -7.08 22.94
C VAL A 198 -21.94 -6.35 24.27
N SER A 199 -20.91 -6.39 25.08
CA SER A 199 -20.87 -5.66 26.36
C SER A 199 -20.30 -4.25 26.16
N VAL A 200 -20.68 -3.33 27.05
CA VAL A 200 -20.08 -1.99 27.08
C VAL A 200 -18.59 -2.09 27.38
N TRP A 201 -17.78 -1.30 26.66
CA TRP A 201 -16.32 -1.28 26.84
C TRP A 201 -15.92 -0.99 28.29
N LYS A 202 -15.03 -1.83 28.83
CA LYS A 202 -14.63 -1.79 30.23
C LYS A 202 -13.84 -0.53 30.61
N SER A 203 -13.20 0.12 29.67
CA SER A 203 -12.41 1.35 29.90
C SER A 203 -13.26 2.50 30.48
N GLY A 204 -14.58 2.50 30.22
CA GLY A 204 -15.45 3.63 30.51
C GLY A 204 -15.09 4.91 29.74
N LYS A 205 -14.29 4.78 28.69
CA LYS A 205 -13.83 5.82 27.77
C LYS A 205 -14.06 5.37 26.34
N ASN A 206 -13.75 6.21 25.38
CA ASN A 206 -13.93 5.96 23.95
C ASN A 206 -12.79 5.12 23.31
N TYR A 207 -12.26 4.17 24.07
CA TYR A 207 -11.29 3.20 23.55
C TYR A 207 -11.50 1.80 24.09
N LEU A 208 -11.17 0.82 23.27
CA LEU A 208 -10.93 -0.57 23.68
C LEU A 208 -9.43 -0.74 23.94
N GLU A 209 -9.08 -1.37 25.06
CA GLU A 209 -7.69 -1.72 25.37
C GLU A 209 -7.49 -3.23 25.20
N ILE A 210 -6.45 -3.62 24.47
CA ILE A 210 -6.04 -5.00 24.26
C ILE A 210 -4.65 -5.16 24.86
N GLU A 211 -4.54 -5.95 25.91
CA GLU A 211 -3.26 -6.29 26.54
C GLU A 211 -2.45 -7.23 25.64
N LEU A 212 -1.16 -6.97 25.52
CA LEU A 212 -0.24 -7.72 24.66
C LEU A 212 0.90 -8.36 25.45
N SER A 213 1.39 -9.49 24.95
CA SER A 213 2.53 -10.22 25.51
C SER A 213 3.84 -9.72 24.93
N ARG A 214 4.37 -8.60 25.46
CA ARG A 214 5.63 -8.00 25.01
C ARG A 214 6.77 -9.02 24.98
N PRO A 215 7.50 -9.18 23.85
CA PRO A 215 8.67 -10.06 23.81
C PRO A 215 9.78 -9.62 24.77
N GLU A 216 10.59 -10.57 25.22
CA GLU A 216 11.77 -10.27 26.03
C GLU A 216 12.86 -9.59 25.18
N GLY A 217 13.43 -8.51 25.70
CA GLY A 217 14.58 -7.84 25.09
C GLY A 217 15.84 -8.70 25.07
N GLY A 218 16.92 -8.14 24.58
CA GLY A 218 18.16 -8.87 24.43
C GLY A 218 19.40 -7.97 24.45
N VAL A 219 20.50 -8.56 24.03
CA VAL A 219 21.80 -7.88 23.88
C VAL A 219 22.38 -8.25 22.51
N THR A 220 22.79 -7.25 21.73
CA THR A 220 23.44 -7.47 20.44
C THR A 220 24.87 -8.00 20.59
N PRO A 221 25.50 -8.54 19.53
CA PRO A 221 26.92 -8.91 19.54
C PRO A 221 27.86 -7.76 19.92
N ALA A 222 27.46 -6.52 19.69
CA ALA A 222 28.21 -5.32 20.09
C ALA A 222 28.00 -4.92 21.57
N GLY A 223 27.17 -5.67 22.33
CA GLY A 223 26.90 -5.40 23.74
C GLY A 223 25.82 -4.35 23.98
N GLU A 224 25.07 -3.94 22.95
CA GLU A 224 23.96 -3.01 23.06
C GLU A 224 22.71 -3.74 23.58
N HIS A 225 22.07 -3.20 24.63
CA HIS A 225 20.81 -3.70 25.16
C HIS A 225 19.64 -3.13 24.37
N PHE A 226 18.65 -3.97 24.07
CA PHE A 226 17.41 -3.57 23.43
C PHE A 226 16.19 -4.18 24.14
N GLU A 227 15.09 -3.49 24.02
CA GLU A 227 13.75 -3.94 24.36
C GLU A 227 12.88 -3.90 23.11
N TYR A 228 11.60 -4.25 23.22
CA TYR A 228 10.65 -4.19 22.11
C TYR A 228 9.65 -3.07 22.27
N ARG A 229 9.26 -2.47 21.14
CA ARG A 229 8.17 -1.50 21.02
C ARG A 229 7.14 -2.04 20.04
N ILE A 230 5.87 -1.79 20.34
CA ILE A 230 4.79 -1.97 19.37
C ILE A 230 5.01 -1.00 18.20
N ASN A 231 4.97 -1.50 16.98
CA ASN A 231 5.20 -0.73 15.76
C ASN A 231 3.97 -0.83 14.82
N ASP A 232 4.17 -1.15 13.55
CA ASP A 232 3.12 -1.26 12.55
C ASP A 232 2.19 -2.44 12.84
N MET A 233 0.96 -2.32 12.35
CA MET A 233 -0.06 -3.35 12.48
C MET A 233 -0.81 -3.56 11.18
N SER A 234 -1.44 -4.73 11.07
CA SER A 234 -2.48 -5.02 10.09
C SER A 234 -3.59 -5.83 10.76
N VAL A 235 -4.72 -5.96 10.08
CA VAL A 235 -5.87 -6.73 10.55
C VAL A 235 -6.36 -7.69 9.47
N GLY A 236 -6.91 -8.82 9.89
CA GLY A 236 -7.60 -9.80 9.06
C GLY A 236 -8.43 -10.74 9.92
N ASP A 237 -9.50 -11.27 9.37
CA ASP A 237 -10.28 -12.36 9.98
C ASP A 237 -9.53 -13.67 9.74
N VAL A 238 -8.57 -14.01 10.63
CA VAL A 238 -7.64 -15.13 10.41
C VAL A 238 -8.21 -16.48 10.80
N ASP A 239 -9.30 -16.53 11.57
CA ASP A 239 -9.95 -17.79 11.93
C ASP A 239 -11.38 -17.94 11.38
N GLY A 240 -11.86 -16.95 10.66
CA GLY A 240 -13.13 -16.99 9.95
C GLY A 240 -14.34 -16.79 10.86
N ASP A 241 -14.22 -16.08 11.99
CA ASP A 241 -15.35 -15.80 12.89
C ASP A 241 -16.05 -14.46 12.61
N GLY A 242 -15.51 -13.64 11.70
CA GLY A 242 -16.05 -12.36 11.25
C GLY A 242 -15.58 -11.17 12.09
N ASP A 243 -14.79 -11.38 13.13
CA ASP A 243 -14.05 -10.36 13.84
C ASP A 243 -12.62 -10.26 13.27
N TYR A 244 -11.98 -9.13 13.45
CA TYR A 244 -10.58 -8.99 13.08
C TYR A 244 -9.64 -9.44 14.19
N GLU A 245 -8.60 -10.19 13.81
CA GLU A 245 -7.39 -10.35 14.58
C GLU A 245 -6.38 -9.28 14.24
N TYR A 246 -5.51 -9.00 15.22
CA TYR A 246 -4.53 -7.93 15.18
C TYR A 246 -3.13 -8.52 15.00
N ILE A 247 -2.53 -8.30 13.84
CA ILE A 247 -1.14 -8.68 13.57
C ILE A 247 -0.25 -7.51 13.93
N VAL A 248 0.55 -7.69 14.98
CA VAL A 248 1.37 -6.65 15.63
C VAL A 248 2.84 -6.89 15.33
N LYS A 249 3.50 -5.92 14.73
CA LYS A 249 4.95 -5.90 14.56
C LYS A 249 5.61 -5.33 15.80
N TRP A 250 6.55 -6.06 16.35
CA TRP A 250 7.42 -5.64 17.43
C TRP A 250 8.78 -5.26 16.87
N ASP A 251 9.12 -3.98 16.92
CA ASP A 251 10.45 -3.51 16.59
C ASP A 251 11.34 -3.46 17.84
N PRO A 252 12.59 -3.96 17.76
CA PRO A 252 13.55 -3.73 18.82
C PRO A 252 13.88 -2.23 18.91
N THR A 253 14.16 -1.72 20.11
CA THR A 253 14.43 -0.30 20.34
C THR A 253 15.66 0.22 19.62
N ASN A 254 16.49 -0.67 19.10
CA ASN A 254 17.65 -0.42 18.26
C ASN A 254 17.45 -0.80 16.80
N SER A 255 16.20 -0.85 16.32
CA SER A 255 15.92 -0.96 14.87
C SER A 255 16.56 0.20 14.12
N GLN A 256 17.02 -0.06 12.88
CA GLN A 256 17.81 0.89 12.10
C GLN A 256 17.23 1.07 10.70
N ASP A 257 17.38 2.26 10.15
CA ASP A 257 17.22 2.46 8.71
C ASP A 257 18.29 1.69 7.93
N VAL A 258 17.97 1.31 6.69
CA VAL A 258 18.90 0.56 5.84
C VAL A 258 20.18 1.33 5.49
N SER A 259 20.19 2.65 5.65
CA SER A 259 21.37 3.51 5.45
C SER A 259 22.27 3.62 6.69
N ILE A 260 21.87 3.04 7.83
CA ILE A 260 22.55 3.19 9.11
C ILE A 260 23.16 1.84 9.55
N LYS A 261 24.48 1.83 9.79
CA LYS A 261 25.22 0.68 10.32
C LYS A 261 24.85 0.35 11.76
N GLY A 262 25.10 -0.88 12.17
CA GLY A 262 24.90 -1.40 13.53
C GLY A 262 23.97 -2.61 13.57
N TYR A 263 24.16 -3.44 14.58
CA TYR A 263 23.30 -4.58 14.83
C TYR A 263 21.90 -4.13 15.25
N THR A 264 20.90 -4.94 14.94
CA THR A 264 19.53 -4.79 15.46
C THR A 264 19.13 -6.02 16.27
N GLY A 265 18.17 -5.87 17.15
CA GLY A 265 17.39 -7.00 17.65
C GLY A 265 16.60 -7.65 16.51
N ARG A 266 15.96 -8.79 16.78
CA ARG A 266 15.10 -9.48 15.81
C ARG A 266 13.77 -8.78 15.67
N CYS A 267 13.21 -8.69 14.47
CA CYS A 267 11.83 -8.29 14.27
C CYS A 267 10.90 -9.45 14.65
N ILE A 268 9.75 -9.17 15.27
CA ILE A 268 8.78 -10.18 15.68
C ILE A 268 7.39 -9.75 15.19
N LEU A 269 6.62 -10.69 14.67
CA LEU A 269 5.20 -10.52 14.34
C LEU A 269 4.35 -11.42 15.23
N ASP A 270 3.34 -10.85 15.87
CA ASP A 270 2.40 -11.56 16.72
C ASP A 270 0.96 -11.43 16.21
N CYS A 271 0.15 -12.47 16.35
CA CYS A 271 -1.28 -12.42 16.10
C CYS A 271 -2.08 -12.50 17.39
N TYR A 272 -2.93 -11.51 17.61
CA TYR A 272 -3.78 -11.43 18.81
C TYR A 272 -5.25 -11.40 18.46
N LYS A 273 -6.05 -12.13 19.25
CA LYS A 273 -7.49 -11.94 19.33
C LYS A 273 -7.83 -10.63 20.04
N ILE A 274 -9.07 -10.16 19.82
CA ILE A 274 -9.62 -8.94 20.47
C ILE A 274 -9.60 -9.01 22.00
N ASP A 275 -9.59 -10.18 22.60
CA ASP A 275 -9.51 -10.41 24.05
C ASP A 275 -8.07 -10.38 24.61
N GLY A 276 -7.06 -10.16 23.72
CA GLY A 276 -5.63 -10.14 24.05
C GLY A 276 -4.95 -11.50 24.02
N ARG A 277 -5.64 -12.56 23.61
CA ARG A 277 -5.07 -13.89 23.47
C ARG A 277 -4.09 -13.93 22.29
N LEU A 278 -2.83 -14.27 22.59
CA LEU A 278 -1.79 -14.51 21.59
C LEU A 278 -2.02 -15.86 20.91
N MET A 279 -2.25 -15.87 19.62
CA MET A 279 -2.45 -17.07 18.81
C MET A 279 -1.12 -17.67 18.36
N TRP A 280 -0.25 -16.82 17.80
CA TRP A 280 1.07 -17.23 17.35
C TRP A 280 2.05 -16.05 17.37
N ARG A 281 3.35 -16.39 17.38
CA ARG A 281 4.49 -15.47 17.29
C ARG A 281 5.46 -15.94 16.23
N LEU A 282 5.76 -15.09 15.25
CA LEU A 282 6.79 -15.29 14.25
C LEU A 282 8.02 -14.47 14.63
N ASP A 283 9.07 -15.13 15.09
CA ASP A 283 10.40 -14.55 15.25
C ASP A 283 11.10 -14.61 13.88
N MET A 284 11.38 -13.45 13.28
CA MET A 284 12.01 -13.36 11.96
C MET A 284 13.43 -13.92 11.91
N GLY A 285 14.02 -14.20 13.07
CA GLY A 285 15.37 -14.76 13.17
C GLY A 285 16.47 -13.70 12.99
N PRO A 286 17.76 -14.14 13.02
CA PRO A 286 18.88 -13.22 12.89
C PRO A 286 19.08 -12.69 11.47
N ASN A 287 18.60 -13.40 10.45
CA ASN A 287 18.94 -13.17 9.05
C ASN A 287 17.96 -12.20 8.35
N ILE A 288 17.13 -11.51 9.12
CA ILE A 288 16.34 -10.35 8.71
C ILE A 288 16.61 -9.22 9.68
N ARG A 289 17.15 -8.14 9.17
CA ARG A 289 17.44 -6.93 9.95
C ARG A 289 16.14 -6.24 10.34
N ALA A 290 16.08 -5.59 11.50
CA ALA A 290 14.89 -4.84 11.93
C ALA A 290 14.97 -3.37 11.53
N GLY A 291 13.85 -2.85 10.98
CA GLY A 291 13.68 -1.47 10.55
C GLY A 291 12.54 -1.34 9.54
N ALA A 292 12.17 -0.12 9.20
CA ALA A 292 10.99 0.17 8.38
C ALA A 292 10.98 -0.49 6.99
N HIS A 293 12.16 -0.74 6.41
CA HIS A 293 12.28 -1.22 5.04
C HIS A 293 12.44 -2.74 4.88
N TYR A 294 12.56 -3.50 5.98
CA TYR A 294 12.93 -4.91 5.88
C TYR A 294 11.77 -5.90 5.95
N THR A 295 10.72 -5.57 6.72
CA THR A 295 9.63 -6.48 7.02
C THR A 295 8.29 -5.84 6.71
N GLN A 296 7.79 -6.05 5.52
CA GLN A 296 6.42 -5.76 5.09
C GLN A 296 5.64 -7.08 5.13
N PHE A 297 4.45 -7.08 5.70
CA PHE A 297 3.61 -8.27 5.83
C PHE A 297 2.21 -7.96 5.35
N MET A 298 1.70 -8.82 4.46
CA MET A 298 0.37 -8.66 3.88
C MET A 298 -0.58 -9.67 4.49
N VAL A 299 -1.68 -9.15 5.07
CA VAL A 299 -2.71 -9.95 5.73
C VAL A 299 -4.00 -9.83 4.93
N TYR A 300 -4.39 -10.92 4.28
CA TYR A 300 -5.55 -10.97 3.41
C TYR A 300 -6.01 -12.40 3.20
N ASP A 301 -7.28 -12.63 2.86
CA ASP A 301 -7.80 -13.92 2.42
C ASP A 301 -7.35 -14.16 0.96
N PHE A 302 -6.17 -14.76 0.76
CA PHE A 302 -5.57 -14.95 -0.57
C PHE A 302 -6.13 -16.15 -1.32
N ASP A 303 -6.58 -17.21 -0.64
CA ASP A 303 -7.06 -18.44 -1.28
C ASP A 303 -8.59 -18.55 -1.33
N GLY A 304 -9.31 -17.61 -0.71
CA GLY A 304 -10.76 -17.52 -0.76
C GLY A 304 -11.50 -18.48 0.15
N ASP A 305 -10.83 -19.00 1.18
CA ASP A 305 -11.45 -19.91 2.15
C ASP A 305 -12.26 -19.19 3.24
N GLY A 306 -12.18 -17.85 3.25
CA GLY A 306 -12.84 -16.96 4.23
C GLY A 306 -12.04 -16.71 5.48
N LYS A 307 -10.73 -17.03 5.47
CA LYS A 307 -9.76 -16.73 6.53
C LYS A 307 -8.57 -16.02 5.92
N ALA A 308 -8.03 -15.04 6.63
CA ALA A 308 -6.89 -14.32 6.14
C ALA A 308 -5.58 -15.09 6.39
N GLU A 309 -4.75 -15.17 5.35
CA GLU A 309 -3.36 -15.60 5.42
C GLU A 309 -2.44 -14.42 5.71
N MET A 310 -1.18 -14.71 6.02
CA MET A 310 -0.11 -13.73 6.10
C MET A 310 1.05 -14.11 5.18
N ALA A 311 1.36 -13.23 4.22
CA ALA A 311 2.57 -13.31 3.39
C ALA A 311 3.66 -12.39 3.89
N VAL A 312 4.90 -12.90 4.02
CA VAL A 312 6.03 -12.12 4.51
C VAL A 312 7.37 -12.67 3.99
N LYS A 313 8.35 -11.77 3.78
CA LYS A 313 9.72 -12.17 3.51
C LYS A 313 10.31 -12.87 4.74
N THR A 314 10.92 -14.05 4.55
CA THR A 314 11.58 -14.85 5.58
C THR A 314 13.00 -15.20 5.19
N ALA A 315 13.74 -15.82 6.12
CA ALA A 315 15.11 -16.30 5.90
C ALA A 315 15.39 -17.50 6.82
N PRO A 316 16.47 -18.28 6.59
CA PRO A 316 16.89 -19.29 7.54
C PRO A 316 16.97 -18.72 8.96
N GLY A 317 16.47 -19.50 9.94
CA GLY A 317 16.38 -19.06 11.33
C GLY A 317 15.06 -18.37 11.70
N THR A 318 14.14 -18.12 10.76
CA THR A 318 12.78 -17.67 11.07
C THR A 318 11.99 -18.79 11.76
N ILE A 319 11.31 -18.48 12.88
CA ILE A 319 10.64 -19.44 13.74
C ILE A 319 9.20 -19.04 14.01
N MET A 320 8.26 -19.93 13.71
CA MET A 320 6.87 -19.82 14.13
C MET A 320 6.66 -20.54 15.46
N THR A 321 6.04 -19.84 16.43
CA THR A 321 5.57 -20.40 17.71
C THR A 321 4.06 -20.24 17.81
N LYS A 322 3.33 -21.33 17.98
CA LYS A 322 1.86 -21.33 18.14
C LYS A 322 1.52 -21.55 19.62
N PHE A 323 0.44 -20.95 20.09
CA PHE A 323 0.01 -21.02 21.49
C PHE A 323 -1.36 -21.68 21.62
N ASN A 324 -1.56 -22.37 22.74
CA ASN A 324 -2.87 -22.86 23.17
C ASN A 324 -3.69 -21.74 23.81
N GLU A 325 -4.96 -21.96 24.02
CA GLU A 325 -5.86 -20.99 24.70
C GLU A 325 -5.41 -20.61 26.11
N ASP A 326 -4.68 -21.47 26.80
CA ASP A 326 -4.13 -21.22 28.15
C ASP A 326 -2.78 -20.45 28.10
N GLY A 327 -2.31 -20.06 26.90
CA GLY A 327 -1.05 -19.37 26.70
C GLY A 327 0.20 -20.27 26.69
N SER A 328 0.05 -21.58 26.86
CA SER A 328 1.15 -22.53 26.73
C SER A 328 1.53 -22.72 25.26
N ILE A 329 2.81 -23.05 25.00
CA ILE A 329 3.29 -23.31 23.63
C ILE A 329 2.66 -24.60 23.11
N ALA A 330 1.96 -24.51 21.98
CA ALA A 330 1.40 -25.65 21.28
C ALA A 330 2.45 -26.30 20.35
N SER A 331 3.18 -25.47 19.60
CA SER A 331 4.25 -25.93 18.71
C SER A 331 5.29 -24.84 18.48
N LYS A 332 6.49 -25.25 18.04
CA LYS A 332 7.53 -24.34 17.60
C LYS A 332 8.28 -24.99 16.43
N SER A 333 8.40 -24.29 15.31
CA SER A 333 9.03 -24.81 14.10
C SER A 333 9.77 -23.70 13.33
N TYR A 334 10.89 -24.04 12.74
CA TYR A 334 11.51 -23.23 11.70
C TYR A 334 10.68 -23.29 10.43
N ILE A 335 10.82 -22.27 9.59
CA ILE A 335 10.32 -22.32 8.21
C ILE A 335 11.02 -23.40 7.38
N THR A 336 10.39 -23.83 6.32
CA THR A 336 10.92 -24.79 5.37
C THR A 336 11.96 -24.11 4.47
N MET A 337 13.21 -24.57 4.54
CA MET A 337 14.26 -24.10 3.67
C MET A 337 14.26 -24.83 2.33
N SER A 338 14.68 -24.16 1.27
CA SER A 338 14.92 -24.71 -0.06
C SER A 338 15.88 -25.93 0.01
N GLN A 339 15.63 -26.95 -0.81
CA GLN A 339 16.52 -28.11 -0.89
C GLN A 339 17.87 -27.76 -1.53
N ILE A 340 17.89 -26.72 -2.38
CA ILE A 340 19.12 -26.22 -3.01
C ILE A 340 20.02 -25.61 -1.95
N ASP A 341 19.49 -24.79 -1.07
CA ASP A 341 20.25 -24.13 0.00
C ASP A 341 20.76 -25.15 1.03
N LYS A 342 19.91 -26.12 1.42
CA LYS A 342 20.36 -27.25 2.27
C LYS A 342 21.50 -28.02 1.65
N ALA A 343 21.45 -28.30 0.34
CA ALA A 343 22.51 -28.97 -0.38
C ALA A 343 23.78 -28.10 -0.51
N ALA A 344 23.65 -26.79 -0.54
CA ALA A 344 24.75 -25.83 -0.50
C ALA A 344 25.36 -25.68 0.91
N GLY A 345 24.75 -26.28 1.94
CA GLY A 345 25.26 -26.31 3.31
C GLY A 345 24.63 -25.30 4.25
N PHE A 346 23.62 -24.51 3.81
CA PHE A 346 22.90 -23.61 4.67
C PHE A 346 21.96 -24.34 5.65
N SER A 347 21.77 -23.74 6.81
CA SER A 347 20.92 -24.27 7.88
C SER A 347 20.14 -23.17 8.60
N ASN A 348 19.07 -23.54 9.34
CA ASN A 348 18.32 -22.62 10.18
C ASN A 348 19.10 -22.13 11.42
N GLU A 349 20.27 -22.70 11.70
CA GLU A 349 21.16 -22.29 12.80
C GLU A 349 22.19 -21.23 12.36
N ASP A 350 22.25 -20.89 11.07
CA ASP A 350 23.21 -19.94 10.52
C ASP A 350 22.85 -18.50 10.85
N ASN A 351 23.88 -17.66 10.94
CA ASN A 351 23.75 -16.23 11.13
C ASN A 351 24.63 -15.50 10.11
N TYR A 352 24.00 -14.81 9.17
CA TYR A 352 24.67 -14.07 8.08
C TYR A 352 24.94 -12.61 8.41
N VAL A 353 24.60 -12.16 9.61
CA VAL A 353 24.84 -10.77 10.03
C VAL A 353 26.32 -10.52 10.18
N CYS A 354 26.88 -9.67 9.33
CA CYS A 354 28.32 -9.41 9.31
C CYS A 354 28.80 -8.59 10.51
N SER A 355 29.96 -8.96 11.06
CA SER A 355 30.80 -8.06 11.85
C SER A 355 31.60 -7.13 10.92
N ALA A 356 32.24 -6.12 11.50
CA ALA A 356 33.15 -5.24 10.77
C ALA A 356 34.33 -5.99 10.14
N GLN A 357 34.79 -7.10 10.78
CA GLN A 357 35.84 -7.95 10.24
C GLN A 357 35.32 -8.81 9.08
N ASP A 358 34.11 -9.39 9.20
CA ASP A 358 33.51 -10.18 8.12
C ASP A 358 33.31 -9.30 6.86
N TYR A 359 32.86 -8.08 7.04
CA TYR A 359 32.73 -7.15 5.93
C TYR A 359 34.08 -6.79 5.29
N TYR A 360 35.13 -6.58 6.09
CA TYR A 360 36.47 -6.36 5.58
C TYR A 360 36.96 -7.55 4.76
N ASP A 361 36.82 -8.77 5.29
CA ASP A 361 37.25 -10.00 4.63
C ASP A 361 36.44 -10.22 3.33
N HIS A 362 35.14 -9.94 3.34
CA HIS A 362 34.30 -9.96 2.14
C HIS A 362 34.82 -9.00 1.06
N MET A 363 35.14 -7.76 1.44
CA MET A 363 35.70 -6.79 0.50
C MET A 363 37.06 -7.24 -0.08
N VAL A 364 37.90 -7.92 0.73
CA VAL A 364 39.14 -8.49 0.25
C VAL A 364 38.90 -9.60 -0.79
N ASP A 365 37.95 -10.48 -0.52
CA ASP A 365 37.56 -11.55 -1.45
C ASP A 365 36.95 -11.01 -2.75
N LEU A 366 36.11 -9.98 -2.64
CA LEU A 366 35.52 -9.29 -3.78
C LEU A 366 36.61 -8.62 -4.66
N PHE A 367 37.57 -7.96 -4.04
CA PHE A 367 38.68 -7.31 -4.75
C PHE A 367 39.62 -8.35 -5.41
N MET A 368 39.88 -9.46 -4.75
CA MET A 368 40.61 -10.57 -5.37
C MET A 368 39.94 -11.07 -6.65
N LYS A 369 38.63 -11.19 -6.63
CA LYS A 369 37.80 -11.68 -7.75
C LYS A 369 37.40 -10.59 -8.74
N TRP A 370 37.93 -9.37 -8.62
CA TRP A 370 37.50 -8.21 -9.44
C TRP A 370 37.45 -8.53 -10.92
N GLY A 371 38.48 -9.14 -11.49
CA GLY A 371 38.58 -9.54 -12.90
C GLY A 371 37.62 -10.65 -13.33
N GLU A 372 36.94 -11.32 -12.39
CA GLU A 372 35.96 -12.36 -12.66
C GLU A 372 34.53 -11.78 -12.70
N HIS A 373 34.34 -10.51 -12.27
CA HIS A 373 33.04 -9.87 -12.27
C HIS A 373 32.51 -9.70 -13.71
N PRO A 374 31.25 -10.09 -14.00
CA PRO A 374 30.69 -10.04 -15.37
C PRO A 374 30.86 -8.71 -16.08
N GLU A 375 30.68 -7.59 -15.38
CA GLU A 375 30.78 -6.24 -15.95
C GLU A 375 32.23 -5.86 -16.27
N VAL A 376 33.20 -6.36 -15.51
CA VAL A 376 34.64 -6.20 -15.80
C VAL A 376 35.02 -7.06 -17.00
N MET A 377 34.61 -8.34 -17.04
CA MET A 377 34.84 -9.22 -18.18
C MET A 377 34.21 -8.71 -19.47
N ALA A 378 33.07 -8.04 -19.38
CA ALA A 378 32.40 -7.42 -20.53
C ALA A 378 33.07 -6.09 -20.98
N GLY A 379 34.00 -5.56 -20.20
CA GLY A 379 34.65 -4.27 -20.45
C GLY A 379 33.76 -3.05 -20.19
N HIS A 380 32.69 -3.21 -19.39
CA HIS A 380 31.84 -2.12 -18.97
C HIS A 380 32.44 -1.37 -17.78
N TRP A 381 33.13 -2.08 -16.87
CA TRP A 381 33.86 -1.51 -15.73
C TRP A 381 35.37 -1.57 -15.94
N PRO A 382 36.13 -0.73 -15.24
CA PRO A 382 37.59 -0.72 -15.36
C PRO A 382 38.21 -2.08 -15.03
N ASP A 383 39.26 -2.46 -15.75
CA ASP A 383 39.97 -3.73 -15.55
C ASP A 383 40.68 -3.81 -14.18
N THR A 384 40.92 -2.67 -13.54
CA THR A 384 41.63 -2.57 -12.26
C THR A 384 40.93 -1.70 -11.26
N LEU A 385 41.01 -2.02 -9.98
CA LEU A 385 40.48 -1.22 -8.90
C LEU A 385 41.17 0.13 -8.75
N GLU A 386 42.45 0.20 -9.04
CA GLU A 386 43.18 1.46 -9.04
C GLU A 386 42.60 2.45 -10.05
N GLU A 387 42.18 1.98 -11.22
CA GLU A 387 41.47 2.81 -12.19
C GLU A 387 40.11 3.23 -11.66
N CYS A 388 39.35 2.34 -10.98
CA CYS A 388 38.11 2.70 -10.32
C CYS A 388 38.30 3.82 -9.31
N PHE A 389 39.40 3.83 -8.57
CA PHE A 389 39.71 4.82 -7.54
C PHE A 389 40.47 6.04 -8.06
N GLY A 390 40.84 6.06 -9.35
CA GLY A 390 41.57 7.17 -9.97
C GLY A 390 43.02 7.30 -9.49
N ILE A 391 43.67 6.17 -9.17
CA ILE A 391 45.08 6.13 -8.74
C ILE A 391 45.94 5.32 -9.73
N GLU A 392 47.25 5.52 -9.66
CA GLU A 392 48.21 4.78 -10.50
C GLU A 392 48.15 3.27 -10.19
N LYS A 393 48.16 2.44 -11.25
CA LYS A 393 48.20 1.00 -11.13
C LYS A 393 49.47 0.53 -10.42
N LYS A 394 49.27 -0.19 -9.32
CA LYS A 394 50.35 -0.66 -8.45
C LYS A 394 50.58 -2.18 -8.50
N TYR A 395 49.47 -2.94 -8.67
CA TYR A 395 49.47 -4.38 -8.49
C TYR A 395 49.23 -5.13 -9.81
N PRO A 396 49.78 -6.36 -9.94
CA PRO A 396 49.41 -7.24 -11.02
C PRO A 396 48.02 -7.86 -10.77
N TYR A 397 47.31 -8.15 -11.85
CA TYR A 397 46.03 -8.85 -11.80
C TYR A 397 46.14 -10.25 -12.38
N PRO A 398 45.45 -11.31 -11.80
CA PRO A 398 44.57 -11.21 -10.63
C PRO A 398 45.34 -10.86 -9.35
N LEU A 399 44.68 -10.12 -8.45
CA LEU A 399 45.25 -9.66 -7.18
C LEU A 399 45.57 -10.84 -6.25
N SER A 400 46.74 -10.81 -5.59
CA SER A 400 46.97 -11.66 -4.42
C SER A 400 46.11 -11.18 -3.23
N LYS A 401 45.88 -12.05 -2.23
CA LYS A 401 45.16 -11.64 -1.01
C LYS A 401 45.81 -10.44 -0.30
N ALA A 402 47.15 -10.36 -0.32
CA ALA A 402 47.85 -9.24 0.27
C ALA A 402 47.65 -7.93 -0.50
N ASP A 403 47.73 -7.99 -1.85
CA ASP A 403 47.53 -6.82 -2.70
C ASP A 403 46.05 -6.32 -2.61
N ALA A 404 45.10 -7.28 -2.58
CA ALA A 404 43.68 -6.94 -2.39
C ALA A 404 43.43 -6.27 -1.04
N ALA A 405 44.02 -6.78 0.04
CA ALA A 405 43.92 -6.21 1.37
C ALA A 405 44.49 -4.76 1.41
N GLU A 406 45.63 -4.49 0.76
CA GLU A 406 46.16 -3.12 0.66
C GLU A 406 45.23 -2.19 -0.11
N LEU A 407 44.54 -2.67 -1.15
CA LEU A 407 43.53 -1.89 -1.87
C LEU A 407 42.24 -1.67 -1.06
N VAL A 408 41.79 -2.66 -0.26
CA VAL A 408 40.67 -2.48 0.68
C VAL A 408 41.04 -1.48 1.76
N ASP A 409 42.28 -1.52 2.28
CA ASP A 409 42.74 -0.51 3.23
C ASP A 409 42.72 0.89 2.61
N TYR A 410 43.21 1.05 1.37
CA TYR A 410 43.10 2.29 0.64
C TYR A 410 41.63 2.74 0.43
N PHE A 411 40.77 1.80 0.03
CA PHE A 411 39.35 2.07 -0.19
C PHE A 411 38.67 2.55 1.08
N MET A 412 38.85 1.86 2.21
CA MET A 412 38.17 2.15 3.47
C MET A 412 38.73 3.36 4.21
N ASP A 413 40.04 3.60 4.13
CA ASP A 413 40.74 4.61 4.94
C ASP A 413 41.02 5.91 4.17
N VAL A 414 41.03 5.88 2.85
CA VAL A 414 41.42 7.04 2.02
C VAL A 414 40.32 7.40 1.02
N TYR A 415 39.96 6.46 0.14
CA TYR A 415 39.03 6.74 -0.94
C TYR A 415 37.64 7.10 -0.44
N ALA A 416 37.01 6.22 0.33
CA ALA A 416 35.65 6.43 0.83
C ALA A 416 35.53 7.65 1.76
N PRO A 417 36.42 7.86 2.78
CA PRO A 417 36.37 9.07 3.59
C PRO A 417 36.65 10.36 2.78
N GLY A 418 37.46 10.28 1.73
CA GLY A 418 37.73 11.40 0.82
C GLY A 418 36.46 11.84 0.05
N ARG A 419 35.49 10.95 -0.16
CA ARG A 419 34.22 11.28 -0.84
C ARG A 419 33.16 11.83 0.11
N SER A 420 33.10 11.33 1.33
CA SER A 420 32.21 11.83 2.38
C SER A 420 32.75 11.45 3.77
N ALA A 421 32.80 12.41 4.68
CA ALA A 421 33.19 12.15 6.07
C ALA A 421 32.23 11.18 6.82
N LYS A 422 31.04 10.89 6.24
CA LYS A 422 30.10 9.89 6.76
C LYS A 422 30.49 8.45 6.42
N ASN A 423 31.42 8.23 5.52
CA ASN A 423 31.87 6.90 5.10
C ASN A 423 32.85 6.31 6.13
N GLU A 424 32.32 5.61 7.13
CA GLU A 424 33.10 4.93 8.17
C GLU A 424 33.08 3.41 7.94
N LEU A 425 33.56 2.94 6.78
CA LEU A 425 33.44 1.55 6.35
C LEU A 425 34.16 0.54 7.26
N ARG A 426 35.20 0.96 8.00
CA ARG A 426 35.83 0.13 9.07
C ARG A 426 34.88 -0.23 10.20
N LYS A 427 33.76 0.48 10.34
CA LYS A 427 32.74 0.23 11.35
C LYS A 427 31.46 -0.33 10.74
N PHE A 428 31.52 -0.84 9.50
CA PHE A 428 30.36 -1.38 8.82
C PHE A 428 30.06 -2.77 9.39
N GLU A 429 28.98 -2.87 10.17
CA GLU A 429 28.55 -4.10 10.83
C GLU A 429 27.02 -4.13 10.97
N GLY A 430 26.46 -5.30 11.24
CA GLY A 430 25.04 -5.47 11.49
C GLY A 430 24.20 -5.57 10.22
N PHE A 431 24.82 -5.76 9.06
CA PHE A 431 24.17 -5.92 7.77
C PHE A 431 24.22 -7.38 7.29
N ILE A 432 23.45 -7.69 6.26
CA ILE A 432 23.43 -8.97 5.58
C ILE A 432 23.69 -8.67 4.10
N TYR A 433 24.87 -9.03 3.61
CA TYR A 433 25.26 -8.83 2.21
C TYR A 433 25.11 -10.10 1.36
N ASP A 434 24.92 -11.26 1.97
CA ASP A 434 24.75 -12.55 1.31
C ASP A 434 23.90 -13.49 2.17
N GLY A 435 23.33 -14.53 1.56
CA GLY A 435 22.53 -15.56 2.22
C GLY A 435 21.16 -15.78 1.56
N PRO A 436 20.51 -16.93 1.82
CA PRO A 436 19.18 -17.25 1.32
C PRO A 436 18.12 -16.29 1.82
N GLU A 437 17.20 -15.93 0.93
CA GLU A 437 16.02 -15.11 1.20
C GLU A 437 14.79 -15.81 0.63
N TYR A 438 13.72 -15.86 1.39
CA TYR A 438 12.48 -16.55 1.02
C TYR A 438 11.26 -15.65 1.09
N LEU A 439 10.17 -16.08 0.45
CA LEU A 439 8.81 -15.59 0.62
C LEU A 439 7.98 -16.74 1.19
N THR A 440 7.31 -16.52 2.31
CA THR A 440 6.50 -17.53 2.99
C THR A 440 5.05 -17.05 3.14
N MET A 441 4.11 -17.94 2.85
CA MET A 441 2.70 -17.82 3.18
C MET A 441 2.38 -18.63 4.42
N PHE A 442 1.72 -17.99 5.39
CA PHE A 442 1.22 -18.62 6.60
C PHE A 442 -0.30 -18.56 6.64
N ALA A 443 -0.96 -19.66 6.99
CA ALA A 443 -2.38 -19.67 7.32
C ALA A 443 -2.66 -18.81 8.55
N GLY A 444 -3.92 -18.41 8.74
CA GLY A 444 -4.35 -17.59 9.87
C GLY A 444 -3.99 -18.14 11.25
N ASP A 445 -3.88 -19.46 11.39
CA ASP A 445 -3.45 -20.12 12.64
C ASP A 445 -1.90 -20.20 12.80
N GLY A 446 -1.13 -19.58 11.89
CA GLY A 446 0.33 -19.63 11.89
C GLY A 446 0.95 -20.88 11.26
N THR A 447 0.15 -21.75 10.61
CA THR A 447 0.69 -22.90 9.86
C THR A 447 1.37 -22.39 8.59
N GLU A 448 2.62 -22.80 8.35
CA GLU A 448 3.30 -22.55 7.08
C GLU A 448 2.56 -23.32 5.96
N LEU A 449 2.13 -22.60 4.91
CA LEU A 449 1.49 -23.18 3.74
C LEU A 449 2.52 -23.45 2.64
N GLU A 450 3.31 -22.47 2.27
CA GLU A 450 4.40 -22.61 1.31
C GLU A 450 5.51 -21.59 1.57
N THR A 451 6.75 -22.01 1.30
CA THR A 451 7.93 -21.14 1.25
C THR A 451 8.63 -21.33 -0.10
N ILE A 452 8.83 -20.23 -0.80
CA ILE A 452 9.57 -20.17 -2.07
C ILE A 452 10.78 -19.24 -1.93
N ASP A 453 11.73 -19.31 -2.86
CA ASP A 453 12.82 -18.33 -2.95
C ASP A 453 12.23 -16.94 -3.16
N TYR A 454 12.86 -15.89 -2.58
CA TYR A 454 12.39 -14.52 -2.78
C TYR A 454 12.50 -14.15 -4.27
N PRO A 455 11.44 -13.56 -4.89
CA PRO A 455 11.30 -13.47 -6.36
C PRO A 455 12.47 -12.79 -7.06
N PHE A 456 13.10 -11.83 -6.42
CA PHE A 456 14.25 -11.12 -6.97
C PHE A 456 15.43 -11.25 -6.01
N PRO A 457 16.40 -12.12 -6.33
CA PRO A 457 17.59 -12.33 -5.49
C PRO A 457 18.45 -11.06 -5.46
N ARG A 458 19.26 -10.93 -4.43
CA ARG A 458 20.24 -9.85 -4.26
C ARG A 458 21.23 -9.78 -5.43
N GLN A 459 21.68 -10.93 -5.93
CA GLN A 459 22.67 -11.21 -6.98
C GLN A 459 24.10 -10.91 -6.57
N ASP A 460 24.40 -9.68 -6.18
CA ASP A 460 25.70 -9.27 -5.65
C ASP A 460 25.54 -8.52 -4.32
N ASP A 461 26.62 -7.99 -3.78
CA ASP A 461 26.63 -7.24 -2.51
C ASP A 461 26.13 -5.80 -2.61
N GLY A 462 25.48 -5.43 -3.73
CA GLY A 462 24.96 -4.09 -3.99
C GLY A 462 25.78 -3.24 -4.96
N LEU A 463 26.91 -3.76 -5.52
CA LEU A 463 27.69 -3.05 -6.53
C LEU A 463 26.83 -2.66 -7.74
N MET A 464 26.11 -3.62 -8.32
CA MET A 464 25.24 -3.37 -9.46
C MET A 464 23.99 -2.54 -9.09
N TRP A 465 23.59 -2.53 -7.82
CA TRP A 465 22.49 -1.69 -7.31
C TRP A 465 22.90 -0.24 -7.10
N GLY A 466 24.19 0.06 -7.14
CA GLY A 466 24.73 1.41 -6.96
C GLY A 466 24.98 1.80 -5.50
N ASP A 467 25.04 0.86 -4.58
CA ASP A 467 25.28 1.11 -3.15
C ASP A 467 26.62 1.77 -2.87
N TYR A 468 27.61 1.56 -3.75
CA TYR A 468 28.97 2.12 -3.65
C TYR A 468 29.20 3.35 -4.54
N ALA A 469 28.28 3.67 -5.44
CA ALA A 469 28.52 4.61 -6.53
C ALA A 469 28.45 6.08 -6.10
N LEU A 470 27.62 6.39 -5.10
CA LEU A 470 27.42 7.75 -4.61
C LEU A 470 28.56 8.24 -3.71
N PRO A 471 28.70 9.58 -3.51
CA PRO A 471 29.66 10.11 -2.54
C PRO A 471 29.50 9.51 -1.14
N ARG A 472 28.27 9.40 -0.65
CA ARG A 472 27.95 8.62 0.54
C ARG A 472 27.77 7.16 0.10
N ILE A 473 28.70 6.30 0.54
CA ILE A 473 28.67 4.85 0.29
C ILE A 473 27.78 4.21 1.35
N GLU A 474 26.78 3.47 0.90
CA GLU A 474 25.75 2.86 1.75
C GLU A 474 25.54 1.41 1.33
N PRO A 475 26.45 0.50 1.70
CA PRO A 475 26.32 -0.92 1.37
C PRO A 475 24.96 -1.47 1.80
N CYS A 476 24.36 -2.31 0.98
CA CYS A 476 23.04 -2.93 1.16
C CYS A 476 21.83 -1.96 1.11
N ASN A 477 22.02 -0.66 0.96
CA ASN A 477 20.92 0.30 1.08
C ASN A 477 19.89 0.21 -0.06
N ARG A 478 20.32 0.14 -1.33
CA ARG A 478 19.38 0.12 -2.46
C ARG A 478 18.79 -1.26 -2.68
N VAL A 479 19.55 -2.28 -2.42
CA VAL A 479 19.13 -3.68 -2.57
C VAL A 479 18.16 -4.14 -1.47
N ASP A 480 18.24 -3.58 -0.26
CA ASP A 480 17.40 -3.96 0.88
C ASP A 480 16.18 -3.03 1.09
N ARG A 481 15.60 -2.55 0.00
CA ARG A 481 14.39 -1.75 -0.02
C ARG A 481 13.23 -2.62 -0.52
N PHE A 482 12.35 -3.02 0.40
CA PHE A 482 11.22 -3.90 0.11
C PHE A 482 9.91 -3.14 0.24
N LEU A 483 9.00 -3.36 -0.71
CA LEU A 483 7.61 -2.96 -0.64
C LEU A 483 6.73 -4.19 -0.86
N ALA A 484 5.50 -4.13 -0.39
CA ALA A 484 4.51 -5.18 -0.63
C ALA A 484 3.10 -4.59 -0.72
N GLY A 485 2.18 -5.32 -1.33
CA GLY A 485 0.80 -4.91 -1.48
C GLY A 485 -0.12 -6.08 -1.81
N VAL A 486 -1.41 -5.79 -1.90
CA VAL A 486 -2.47 -6.69 -2.34
C VAL A 486 -3.24 -6.02 -3.46
N ALA A 487 -3.49 -6.72 -4.57
CA ALA A 487 -4.17 -6.16 -5.74
C ALA A 487 -5.18 -7.14 -6.33
N TYR A 488 -6.32 -6.63 -6.77
CA TYR A 488 -7.30 -7.39 -7.55
C TYR A 488 -6.98 -7.29 -9.04
N LEU A 489 -5.92 -8.01 -9.47
CA LEU A 489 -5.41 -7.94 -10.84
C LEU A 489 -6.33 -8.62 -11.87
N ASP A 490 -7.21 -9.51 -11.43
CA ASP A 490 -8.27 -10.09 -12.26
C ASP A 490 -9.67 -9.50 -11.96
N GLY A 491 -9.72 -8.52 -11.06
CA GLY A 491 -10.94 -7.86 -10.61
C GLY A 491 -11.81 -8.67 -9.66
N ILE A 492 -11.40 -9.90 -9.30
CA ILE A 492 -12.21 -10.85 -8.50
C ILE A 492 -11.44 -11.35 -7.29
N HIS A 493 -10.18 -11.78 -7.48
CA HIS A 493 -9.36 -12.39 -6.44
C HIS A 493 -8.17 -11.52 -6.06
N PRO A 494 -7.77 -11.49 -4.80
CA PRO A 494 -6.59 -10.76 -4.36
C PRO A 494 -5.32 -11.51 -4.82
N SER A 495 -4.38 -10.75 -5.37
CA SER A 495 -3.02 -11.20 -5.68
C SER A 495 -2.03 -10.52 -4.75
N LEU A 496 -0.99 -11.23 -4.35
CA LEU A 496 0.11 -10.70 -3.56
C LEU A 496 1.10 -9.97 -4.46
N ILE A 497 1.52 -8.77 -4.08
CA ILE A 497 2.55 -7.98 -4.72
C ILE A 497 3.78 -7.91 -3.82
N MET A 498 4.95 -8.30 -4.35
CA MET A 498 6.23 -8.23 -3.65
C MET A 498 7.25 -7.49 -4.50
N CYS A 499 7.95 -6.53 -3.89
CA CYS A 499 8.85 -5.64 -4.60
C CYS A 499 10.21 -5.58 -3.94
N ARG A 500 11.25 -5.25 -4.74
CA ARG A 500 12.60 -4.96 -4.27
C ARG A 500 13.19 -3.79 -5.06
N GLY A 501 13.72 -2.78 -4.35
CA GLY A 501 14.38 -1.62 -4.94
C GLY A 501 13.42 -0.57 -5.49
N TYR A 502 13.84 0.70 -5.45
CA TYR A 502 13.11 1.83 -6.01
C TYR A 502 13.99 3.06 -6.31
N TYR A 503 15.21 3.14 -5.77
CA TYR A 503 16.16 4.22 -6.07
C TYR A 503 16.90 4.04 -7.40
N THR A 504 17.09 2.81 -7.82
CA THR A 504 17.77 2.40 -9.04
C THR A 504 17.00 1.27 -9.69
N ARG A 505 17.54 0.03 -9.75
CA ARG A 505 16.76 -1.13 -10.16
C ARG A 505 15.48 -1.22 -9.35
N SER A 506 14.36 -1.41 -10.02
CA SER A 506 13.03 -1.54 -9.42
C SER A 506 12.40 -2.82 -9.92
N THR A 507 11.89 -3.64 -9.01
CA THR A 507 11.33 -4.95 -9.33
C THR A 507 9.99 -5.15 -8.65
N ILE A 508 9.05 -5.78 -9.35
CA ILE A 508 7.69 -6.05 -8.86
C ILE A 508 7.30 -7.45 -9.31
N ALA A 509 6.94 -8.32 -8.36
CA ALA A 509 6.39 -9.63 -8.60
C ALA A 509 4.94 -9.71 -8.16
N ALA A 510 4.10 -10.37 -8.93
CA ALA A 510 2.70 -10.63 -8.59
C ALA A 510 2.42 -12.12 -8.54
N TYR A 511 1.76 -12.56 -7.48
CA TYR A 511 1.38 -13.95 -7.26
C TYR A 511 -0.09 -14.07 -6.87
N ASP A 512 -0.78 -15.03 -7.46
CA ASP A 512 -1.98 -15.59 -6.86
C ASP A 512 -1.57 -16.68 -5.85
N PHE A 513 -2.43 -16.95 -4.86
CA PHE A 513 -2.25 -18.09 -3.99
C PHE A 513 -3.40 -19.06 -4.19
N LYS A 514 -3.12 -20.23 -4.80
CA LYS A 514 -4.14 -21.19 -5.21
C LYS A 514 -3.76 -22.61 -4.81
N GLU A 515 -4.70 -23.35 -4.24
CA GLU A 515 -4.49 -24.73 -3.82
C GLU A 515 -3.27 -24.91 -2.91
N GLY A 516 -2.95 -23.90 -2.08
CA GLY A 516 -1.81 -23.91 -1.17
C GLY A 516 -0.47 -23.56 -1.81
N HIS A 517 -0.46 -22.98 -3.02
CA HIS A 517 0.77 -22.67 -3.76
C HIS A 517 0.78 -21.24 -4.32
N PHE A 518 1.96 -20.63 -4.33
CA PHE A 518 2.21 -19.40 -5.08
C PHE A 518 2.17 -19.69 -6.60
N VAL A 519 1.31 -18.98 -7.29
CA VAL A 519 1.20 -19.03 -8.76
C VAL A 519 1.61 -17.68 -9.33
N GLU A 520 2.75 -17.63 -9.99
CA GLU A 520 3.27 -16.41 -10.61
C GLU A 520 2.29 -15.87 -11.66
N ARG A 521 1.95 -14.59 -11.57
CA ARG A 521 1.20 -13.87 -12.61
C ARG A 521 2.13 -13.15 -13.57
N PHE A 522 3.04 -12.35 -13.01
CA PHE A 522 4.07 -11.65 -13.78
C PHE A 522 5.24 -11.23 -12.90
N MET A 523 6.37 -11.01 -13.58
CA MET A 523 7.58 -10.42 -13.03
C MET A 523 7.95 -9.18 -13.84
N VAL A 524 8.15 -8.05 -13.17
CA VAL A 524 8.61 -6.78 -13.75
C VAL A 524 9.97 -6.44 -13.16
N ASP A 525 10.95 -6.16 -14.03
CA ASP A 525 12.32 -5.81 -13.63
C ASP A 525 12.90 -4.75 -14.55
N SER A 526 13.21 -3.59 -14.02
CA SER A 526 13.84 -2.51 -14.81
C SER A 526 15.25 -2.87 -15.31
N GLY A 527 15.83 -3.94 -14.80
CA GLY A 527 17.24 -4.24 -14.94
C GLY A 527 18.14 -3.28 -14.15
N HIS A 528 19.41 -3.66 -13.99
CA HIS A 528 20.39 -2.77 -13.37
C HIS A 528 20.66 -1.55 -14.23
N VAL A 529 20.93 -0.41 -13.61
CA VAL A 529 21.35 0.81 -14.32
C VAL A 529 22.79 0.62 -14.81
N PRO A 530 23.07 0.73 -16.11
CA PRO A 530 24.42 0.62 -16.61
C PRO A 530 25.34 1.67 -16.01
N MET A 531 26.44 1.27 -15.41
CA MET A 531 27.48 2.13 -14.83
C MET A 531 28.82 1.87 -15.52
N SER A 532 29.62 2.93 -15.66
CA SER A 532 31.00 2.80 -16.13
C SER A 532 32.01 2.55 -15.01
N ASN A 533 31.62 2.79 -13.76
CA ASN A 533 32.42 2.58 -12.57
C ASN A 533 31.49 2.46 -11.34
N PRO A 534 31.37 1.30 -10.71
CA PRO A 534 30.44 1.08 -9.61
C PRO A 534 30.80 1.86 -8.34
N PHE A 535 32.01 2.40 -8.24
CA PHE A 535 32.44 3.22 -7.11
C PHE A 535 32.29 4.73 -7.34
N ASN A 536 31.93 5.18 -8.56
CA ASN A 536 31.93 6.61 -8.88
C ASN A 536 31.00 7.03 -10.05
N ASP A 537 30.06 6.21 -10.46
CA ASP A 537 29.13 6.54 -11.54
C ASP A 537 27.69 6.50 -11.01
N ASN A 538 27.13 7.65 -10.61
CA ASN A 538 25.82 7.76 -10.00
C ASN A 538 24.72 7.13 -10.89
N PRO A 539 24.03 6.07 -10.45
CA PRO A 539 22.96 5.43 -11.20
C PRO A 539 21.57 6.06 -10.98
N HIS A 540 21.41 6.99 -10.05
CA HIS A 540 20.12 7.61 -9.78
C HIS A 540 19.60 8.37 -10.99
N ASP A 541 18.30 8.46 -11.16
CA ASP A 541 17.58 9.17 -12.22
C ASP A 541 17.90 8.68 -13.65
N ARG A 542 18.50 7.50 -13.76
CA ARG A 542 18.85 6.86 -15.04
C ARG A 542 17.96 5.66 -15.31
N GLU A 543 17.92 5.25 -16.57
CA GLU A 543 17.15 4.07 -16.97
C GLU A 543 17.91 2.78 -16.67
N GLY A 544 17.18 1.75 -16.30
CA GLY A 544 17.68 0.40 -16.19
C GLY A 544 17.97 -0.21 -17.58
N SER A 545 18.61 -1.36 -17.58
CA SER A 545 19.04 -2.04 -18.81
C SER A 545 17.93 -2.78 -19.55
N ASP A 546 16.78 -2.99 -18.94
CA ASP A 546 15.65 -3.64 -19.60
C ASP A 546 15.03 -2.72 -20.64
N LYS A 547 14.61 -3.29 -21.79
CA LYS A 547 14.09 -2.53 -22.91
C LYS A 547 12.65 -2.08 -22.73
N GLU A 548 11.85 -2.83 -21.99
CA GLU A 548 10.44 -2.59 -21.72
C GLU A 548 10.27 -1.80 -20.41
N TYR A 549 10.95 -2.24 -19.37
CA TYR A 549 10.79 -1.72 -18.01
C TYR A 549 11.90 -0.77 -17.55
N GLY A 550 12.92 -0.52 -18.34
CA GLY A 550 14.09 0.31 -17.92
C GLY A 550 13.74 1.69 -17.40
N SER A 551 12.66 2.28 -17.91
CA SER A 551 12.19 3.59 -17.44
C SER A 551 11.57 3.58 -16.04
N LEU A 552 11.20 2.40 -15.49
CA LEU A 552 10.72 2.21 -14.11
C LEU A 552 11.81 2.47 -13.08
N SER A 553 13.10 2.26 -13.44
CA SER A 553 14.22 2.46 -12.53
C SER A 553 14.17 3.84 -11.87
N GLY A 554 14.29 3.89 -10.53
CA GLY A 554 14.32 5.13 -9.76
C GLY A 554 13.02 5.93 -9.71
N GLN A 555 11.88 5.32 -10.05
CA GLN A 555 10.55 5.96 -10.04
C GLN A 555 9.68 5.55 -8.84
N GLY A 556 10.07 4.51 -8.07
CA GLY A 556 9.28 4.06 -6.93
C GLY A 556 9.47 4.93 -5.70
N ASP A 557 8.46 4.99 -4.85
CA ASP A 557 8.46 5.72 -3.58
C ASP A 557 8.73 4.81 -2.37
N HIS A 558 8.71 5.37 -1.15
CA HIS A 558 8.74 4.60 0.10
C HIS A 558 7.43 3.87 0.41
N SER A 559 6.47 3.91 -0.49
CA SER A 559 5.24 3.13 -0.45
C SER A 559 4.77 2.87 -1.87
N LEU A 560 3.71 2.10 -2.01
CA LEU A 560 2.98 1.92 -3.26
C LEU A 560 1.49 2.22 -3.00
N SER A 561 0.73 2.39 -4.06
CA SER A 561 -0.73 2.41 -4.00
C SER A 561 -1.31 1.48 -5.05
N ILE A 562 -2.49 0.96 -4.77
CA ILE A 562 -3.17 0.02 -5.65
C ILE A 562 -4.60 0.50 -5.86
N ALA A 563 -4.98 0.69 -7.11
CA ALA A 563 -6.29 1.22 -7.48
C ALA A 563 -6.62 0.88 -8.94
N ASP A 564 -7.91 0.80 -9.26
CA ASP A 564 -8.41 0.81 -10.64
C ASP A 564 -8.32 2.25 -11.17
N VAL A 565 -7.18 2.59 -11.81
CA VAL A 565 -6.89 3.97 -12.22
C VAL A 565 -7.54 4.35 -13.55
N ASP A 566 -7.95 3.38 -14.34
CA ASP A 566 -8.56 3.60 -15.66
C ASP A 566 -10.01 3.13 -15.77
N ASP A 567 -10.61 2.79 -14.63
CA ASP A 567 -12.01 2.38 -14.50
C ASP A 567 -12.33 1.12 -15.32
N ASP A 568 -11.38 0.22 -15.42
CA ASP A 568 -11.59 -0.99 -16.23
C ASP A 568 -12.03 -2.20 -15.38
N GLY A 569 -12.04 -2.09 -14.07
CA GLY A 569 -12.46 -3.10 -13.11
C GLY A 569 -11.31 -3.95 -12.57
N PHE A 570 -10.09 -3.76 -13.08
CA PHE A 570 -8.87 -4.36 -12.56
C PHE A 570 -8.05 -3.30 -11.85
N GLN A 571 -7.22 -3.71 -10.88
CA GLN A 571 -6.38 -2.75 -10.17
C GLN A 571 -4.98 -2.71 -10.75
N GLU A 572 -4.43 -1.50 -10.85
CA GLU A 572 -3.05 -1.20 -11.23
C GLU A 572 -2.19 -1.00 -10.00
N ILE A 573 -0.88 -1.15 -10.19
CA ILE A 573 0.14 -0.92 -9.18
C ILE A 573 0.81 0.42 -9.46
N ILE A 574 0.48 1.43 -8.65
CA ILE A 574 1.12 2.75 -8.71
C ILE A 574 2.40 2.68 -7.86
N TYR A 575 3.54 2.69 -8.55
CA TYR A 575 4.87 2.57 -7.98
C TYR A 575 5.58 3.92 -8.04
N GLY A 576 5.20 4.83 -7.15
CA GLY A 576 5.68 6.21 -7.13
C GLY A 576 5.31 6.99 -8.41
N ALA A 577 6.31 7.38 -9.19
CA ALA A 577 6.12 8.10 -10.44
C ALA A 577 5.85 7.19 -11.67
N ALA A 578 5.68 5.89 -11.46
CA ALA A 578 5.34 4.93 -12.51
C ALA A 578 4.09 4.10 -12.13
N CYS A 579 3.51 3.42 -13.11
CA CYS A 579 2.37 2.54 -12.93
C CYS A 579 2.54 1.28 -13.77
N ILE A 580 2.25 0.13 -13.15
CA ILE A 580 2.18 -1.17 -13.81
C ILE A 580 0.72 -1.54 -13.94
N ASP A 581 0.32 -1.90 -15.14
CA ASP A 581 -1.03 -2.36 -15.47
C ASP A 581 -1.30 -3.74 -14.84
N HIS A 582 -2.56 -4.10 -14.66
CA HIS A 582 -3.01 -5.35 -14.06
C HIS A 582 -2.41 -6.62 -14.72
N ASP A 583 -1.99 -6.52 -15.98
CA ASP A 583 -1.38 -7.62 -16.75
C ASP A 583 0.16 -7.63 -16.71
N GLY A 584 0.78 -6.73 -15.91
CA GLY A 584 2.21 -6.62 -15.74
C GLY A 584 2.91 -5.68 -16.72
N ARG A 585 2.20 -5.08 -17.68
CA ARG A 585 2.80 -4.10 -18.60
C ARG A 585 3.06 -2.76 -17.91
N LEU A 586 4.09 -2.07 -18.34
CA LEU A 586 4.33 -0.70 -17.92
C LEU A 586 3.26 0.22 -18.54
N LYS A 587 2.31 0.70 -17.72
CA LYS A 587 1.26 1.63 -18.15
C LYS A 587 1.84 2.99 -18.46
N TYR A 588 2.66 3.53 -17.56
CA TYR A 588 3.46 4.74 -17.74
C TYR A 588 4.65 4.82 -16.79
N SER A 589 5.63 5.62 -17.19
CA SER A 589 6.69 6.17 -16.34
C SER A 589 6.72 7.68 -16.56
N SER A 590 6.63 8.47 -15.50
CA SER A 590 6.38 9.91 -15.59
C SER A 590 7.67 10.71 -15.74
N TYR A 591 7.68 11.59 -16.73
CA TYR A 591 8.77 12.52 -17.02
C TYR A 591 8.19 13.91 -17.24
N ASP A 592 9.00 14.94 -16.95
CA ASP A 592 8.72 16.32 -17.35
C ASP A 592 10.04 17.08 -17.59
N TYR A 593 9.99 18.38 -17.76
CA TYR A 593 11.15 19.20 -18.08
C TYR A 593 11.63 19.99 -16.86
N LEU A 594 12.92 19.91 -16.59
CA LEU A 594 13.60 20.82 -15.65
C LEU A 594 13.49 22.27 -16.13
N PRO A 595 13.67 23.27 -15.25
CA PRO A 595 13.77 24.69 -15.66
C PRO A 595 14.83 24.95 -16.74
N SER A 596 15.83 24.08 -16.86
CA SER A 596 16.84 24.11 -17.91
C SER A 596 16.37 23.66 -19.30
N GLY A 597 15.15 23.12 -19.40
CA GLY A 597 14.59 22.50 -20.61
C GLY A 597 15.07 21.07 -20.87
N LYS A 598 15.82 20.45 -19.94
CA LYS A 598 16.21 19.03 -20.03
C LYS A 598 15.05 18.17 -19.53
N ARG A 599 14.67 17.15 -20.31
CA ARG A 599 13.72 16.11 -19.86
C ARG A 599 14.33 15.26 -18.74
N ALA A 600 13.60 15.06 -17.67
CA ALA A 600 14.01 14.26 -16.50
C ALA A 600 12.85 13.44 -15.98
N LYS A 601 13.15 12.39 -15.24
CA LYS A 601 12.18 11.63 -14.46
C LYS A 601 11.59 12.51 -13.36
N LEU A 602 10.35 12.24 -12.94
CA LEU A 602 9.84 12.83 -11.70
C LEU A 602 10.60 12.28 -10.50
N GLY A 603 10.92 10.97 -10.53
CA GLY A 603 11.83 10.33 -9.60
C GLY A 603 11.14 9.80 -8.34
N HIS A 604 11.96 9.39 -7.40
CA HIS A 604 11.61 8.84 -6.10
C HIS A 604 11.06 9.90 -5.14
N GLY A 605 10.23 9.49 -4.19
CA GLY A 605 9.68 10.35 -3.13
C GLY A 605 9.31 9.60 -1.84
N ASP A 606 9.06 10.36 -0.79
CA ASP A 606 8.75 9.87 0.57
C ASP A 606 7.25 9.59 0.79
N SER A 607 6.38 10.16 -0.05
CA SER A 607 4.94 10.15 0.21
C SER A 607 4.13 10.31 -1.08
N MET A 608 3.10 9.48 -1.21
CA MET A 608 2.20 9.46 -2.34
C MET A 608 0.78 9.13 -1.88
N HIS A 609 -0.21 9.89 -2.38
CA HIS A 609 -1.62 9.67 -2.09
C HIS A 609 -2.41 9.54 -3.39
N VAL A 610 -3.15 8.45 -3.53
CA VAL A 610 -4.03 8.18 -4.68
C VAL A 610 -5.47 8.22 -4.19
N ALA A 611 -6.27 9.12 -4.74
CA ALA A 611 -7.68 9.26 -4.37
C ALA A 611 -8.48 9.98 -5.45
N LYS A 612 -9.79 10.02 -5.27
CA LYS A 612 -10.67 10.96 -5.98
C LYS A 612 -10.51 12.33 -5.32
N ILE A 613 -9.52 13.11 -5.76
CA ILE A 613 -9.18 14.42 -5.17
C ILE A 613 -10.14 15.51 -5.69
N ASP A 614 -10.34 15.52 -7.00
CA ASP A 614 -11.21 16.46 -7.68
C ASP A 614 -12.51 15.75 -8.13
N PRO A 615 -13.66 16.03 -7.47
CA PRO A 615 -14.92 15.34 -7.79
C PRO A 615 -15.46 15.63 -9.19
N ASP A 616 -15.06 16.75 -9.82
CA ASP A 616 -15.55 17.15 -11.14
C ASP A 616 -14.76 16.50 -12.29
N GLN A 617 -13.58 15.96 -12.00
CA GLN A 617 -12.75 15.31 -13.01
C GLN A 617 -13.00 13.80 -13.04
N PRO A 618 -12.90 13.14 -14.19
CA PRO A 618 -12.97 11.67 -14.25
C PRO A 618 -11.75 11.01 -13.61
N GLY A 619 -11.91 9.76 -13.14
CA GLY A 619 -10.84 8.94 -12.61
C GLY A 619 -10.26 9.42 -11.28
N LEU A 620 -9.17 8.81 -10.88
CA LEU A 620 -8.40 9.14 -9.67
C LEU A 620 -7.25 10.10 -9.99
N GLN A 621 -6.73 10.76 -8.95
CA GLN A 621 -5.56 11.62 -9.05
C GLN A 621 -4.50 11.17 -8.04
N ILE A 622 -3.24 11.54 -8.30
CA ILE A 622 -2.08 11.25 -7.46
C ILE A 622 -1.45 12.56 -7.01
N PHE A 623 -1.33 12.75 -5.71
CA PHE A 623 -0.53 13.83 -5.14
C PHE A 623 0.68 13.25 -4.43
N ASN A 624 1.90 13.63 -4.85
CA ASN A 624 3.12 13.10 -4.27
C ASN A 624 4.28 14.12 -4.26
N VAL A 625 5.23 13.89 -3.36
CA VAL A 625 6.52 14.59 -3.28
C VAL A 625 7.60 13.81 -4.02
N PHE A 626 8.70 14.50 -4.37
CA PHE A 626 9.87 13.94 -5.06
C PHE A 626 11.16 14.39 -4.38
N GLU A 627 12.05 13.45 -4.09
CA GLU A 627 13.33 13.71 -3.41
C GLU A 627 14.43 14.29 -4.33
N GLY A 628 14.23 14.27 -5.63
CA GLY A 628 15.26 14.66 -6.61
C GLY A 628 15.75 16.09 -6.50
N ALA A 629 15.12 16.95 -5.72
CA ALA A 629 15.44 18.36 -5.56
C ALA A 629 15.74 19.01 -6.93
N LYS A 630 16.94 19.55 -7.12
CA LYS A 630 17.34 20.19 -8.38
C LYS A 630 17.41 19.26 -9.60
N ALA A 631 17.43 17.96 -9.40
CA ALA A 631 17.47 16.97 -10.49
C ALA A 631 16.06 16.54 -10.95
N ALA A 632 15.01 16.78 -10.15
CA ALA A 632 13.63 16.50 -10.48
C ALA A 632 12.91 17.74 -11.06
N PRO A 633 11.94 17.55 -11.98
CA PRO A 633 11.11 18.64 -12.50
C PRO A 633 10.31 19.37 -11.42
N TYR A 634 9.88 18.62 -10.40
CA TYR A 634 9.06 19.13 -9.30
C TYR A 634 9.55 18.59 -7.95
N GLY A 635 9.30 19.33 -6.89
CA GLY A 635 9.40 18.85 -5.52
C GLY A 635 8.10 18.17 -5.07
N TYR A 636 6.96 18.56 -5.63
CA TYR A 636 5.66 17.90 -5.51
C TYR A 636 4.74 18.25 -6.68
N ALA A 637 3.79 17.35 -6.97
CA ALA A 637 2.86 17.55 -8.07
C ALA A 637 1.53 16.81 -7.88
N LEU A 638 0.46 17.34 -8.49
CA LEU A 638 -0.80 16.66 -8.71
C LEU A 638 -0.82 16.08 -10.12
N ARG A 639 -1.05 14.77 -10.20
CA ARG A 639 -1.03 14.00 -11.45
C ARG A 639 -2.37 13.30 -11.70
N ASP A 640 -2.66 13.07 -12.96
CA ASP A 640 -3.70 12.15 -13.39
C ASP A 640 -3.24 10.70 -13.15
N ALA A 641 -4.07 9.87 -12.51
CA ALA A 641 -3.66 8.51 -12.13
C ALA A 641 -3.66 7.54 -13.31
N GLU A 642 -4.51 7.74 -14.32
CA GLU A 642 -4.56 6.89 -15.53
C GLU A 642 -3.34 7.08 -16.42
N THR A 643 -2.83 8.30 -16.52
CA THR A 643 -1.79 8.68 -17.50
C THR A 643 -0.44 9.05 -16.88
N GLY A 644 -0.40 9.31 -15.56
CA GLY A 644 0.78 9.78 -14.86
C GLY A 644 1.19 11.21 -15.16
N THR A 645 0.43 11.95 -15.99
CA THR A 645 0.76 13.32 -16.39
C THR A 645 0.44 14.32 -15.29
N VAL A 646 1.32 15.32 -15.11
CA VAL A 646 1.06 16.43 -14.21
C VAL A 646 -0.10 17.26 -14.75
N ARG A 647 -1.08 17.54 -13.89
CA ARG A 647 -2.27 18.31 -14.25
C ARG A 647 -1.93 19.78 -14.36
N HIS A 648 -2.73 20.54 -15.14
CA HIS A 648 -2.63 21.98 -15.22
C HIS A 648 -3.65 22.65 -14.31
N ARG A 649 -3.28 23.83 -13.81
CA ARG A 649 -4.16 24.73 -13.05
C ARG A 649 -4.81 25.71 -13.99
N PHE A 650 -6.04 26.12 -13.70
CA PHE A 650 -6.76 27.10 -14.52
C PHE A 650 -7.41 28.15 -13.63
N THR A 651 -7.48 29.39 -14.11
CA THR A 651 -8.33 30.42 -13.47
C THR A 651 -9.81 30.11 -13.66
N GLU A 652 -10.68 30.78 -12.94
CA GLU A 652 -12.14 30.70 -13.13
C GLU A 652 -12.57 31.05 -14.57
N ASP A 653 -11.84 31.95 -15.23
CA ASP A 653 -12.05 32.33 -16.63
C ASP A 653 -11.44 31.35 -17.64
N GLY A 654 -10.77 30.28 -17.18
CA GLY A 654 -10.18 29.22 -18.01
C GLY A 654 -8.78 29.54 -18.57
N GLU A 655 -8.06 30.51 -18.03
CA GLU A 655 -6.67 30.79 -18.36
C GLU A 655 -5.77 29.71 -17.75
N ASP A 656 -4.87 29.10 -18.53
CA ASP A 656 -3.91 28.10 -18.09
C ASP A 656 -2.79 28.74 -17.26
N LEU A 657 -2.73 28.40 -15.98
CA LEU A 657 -1.71 28.85 -15.03
C LEU A 657 -0.45 27.94 -15.02
N GLY A 658 -0.41 26.94 -15.91
CA GLY A 658 0.66 25.96 -16.00
C GLY A 658 0.45 24.73 -15.11
N PRO A 659 1.49 23.86 -15.02
CA PRO A 659 1.40 22.61 -14.32
C PRO A 659 1.11 22.81 -12.82
N PHE A 660 0.31 21.91 -12.26
CA PHE A 660 0.14 21.78 -10.81
C PHE A 660 1.29 20.94 -10.26
N GLY A 661 2.49 21.50 -10.39
CA GLY A 661 3.73 20.96 -9.90
C GLY A 661 4.65 22.12 -9.54
N PHE A 662 5.34 22.01 -8.42
CA PHE A 662 6.15 23.08 -7.87
C PHE A 662 7.59 22.60 -7.69
N TYR A 663 8.51 23.33 -8.29
CA TYR A 663 9.93 23.07 -8.17
C TYR A 663 10.41 23.29 -6.74
N ALA A 664 11.29 22.42 -6.24
CA ALA A 664 11.94 22.57 -4.95
C ALA A 664 13.46 22.46 -5.06
N GLU A 665 14.17 23.23 -4.27
CA GLU A 665 15.65 23.18 -4.20
C GLU A 665 16.16 22.14 -3.21
N THR A 666 15.29 21.69 -2.30
CA THR A 666 15.58 20.74 -1.23
C THR A 666 14.49 19.68 -1.20
N ASP A 667 14.81 18.54 -0.60
CA ASP A 667 13.85 17.51 -0.27
C ASP A 667 12.78 18.08 0.70
N LEU A 668 11.50 17.80 0.39
CA LEU A 668 10.35 18.31 1.13
C LEU A 668 9.76 17.30 2.13
N GLY A 669 10.26 16.07 2.11
CA GLY A 669 9.75 14.99 2.96
C GLY A 669 8.38 14.49 2.54
N ARG A 670 7.29 14.83 3.25
CA ARG A 670 5.95 14.28 3.03
C ARG A 670 4.96 15.31 2.48
N CYS A 671 3.92 14.80 1.81
CA CYS A 671 2.69 15.52 1.46
C CYS A 671 1.47 14.85 2.10
N MET A 672 0.31 15.48 1.97
CA MET A 672 -0.97 14.96 2.42
C MET A 672 -2.12 15.46 1.57
N ILE A 673 -3.24 14.74 1.59
CA ILE A 673 -4.52 15.15 1.00
C ILE A 673 -5.67 14.86 1.96
N GLY A 674 -6.71 15.68 1.93
CA GLY A 674 -7.92 15.47 2.73
C GLY A 674 -8.89 16.63 2.62
N ASP A 675 -10.13 16.42 3.02
CA ASP A 675 -11.14 17.44 3.17
C ASP A 675 -10.96 18.14 4.53
N ILE A 676 -9.98 19.06 4.60
CA ILE A 676 -9.65 19.80 5.83
C ILE A 676 -10.37 21.17 5.90
N ASP A 677 -10.91 21.67 4.79
CA ASP A 677 -11.73 22.87 4.74
C ASP A 677 -13.08 22.58 4.04
N PRO A 678 -14.13 22.29 4.81
CA PRO A 678 -15.45 21.97 4.25
C PRO A 678 -16.08 23.09 3.39
N ASN A 679 -15.50 24.29 3.37
CA ASN A 679 -15.96 25.40 2.53
C ASN A 679 -15.32 25.41 1.14
N THR A 680 -14.28 24.61 0.93
CA THR A 680 -13.55 24.49 -0.34
C THR A 680 -13.86 23.15 -1.00
N LYS A 681 -14.40 23.17 -2.21
CA LYS A 681 -14.76 21.97 -2.96
C LYS A 681 -13.55 21.06 -3.23
N GLY A 682 -13.76 19.76 -3.13
CA GLY A 682 -12.72 18.75 -3.39
C GLY A 682 -11.79 18.54 -2.21
N LEU A 683 -10.90 17.55 -2.31
CA LEU A 683 -9.88 17.36 -1.29
C LEU A 683 -8.78 18.42 -1.46
N GLN A 684 -8.39 19.04 -0.36
CA GLN A 684 -7.21 19.90 -0.35
C GLN A 684 -5.95 19.05 -0.39
N VAL A 685 -4.89 19.59 -0.97
CA VAL A 685 -3.57 18.97 -1.06
C VAL A 685 -2.52 19.91 -0.48
N TRP A 686 -1.55 19.38 0.28
CA TRP A 686 -0.55 20.24 0.91
C TRP A 686 0.80 19.57 1.15
N VAL A 687 1.81 20.43 1.21
CA VAL A 687 3.16 20.16 1.72
C VAL A 687 3.46 21.22 2.77
N ASN A 688 3.93 22.40 2.35
CA ASN A 688 4.15 23.57 3.19
C ASN A 688 2.99 24.57 3.07
N ASP A 689 2.32 24.61 1.92
CA ASP A 689 1.19 25.43 1.58
C ASP A 689 0.01 24.53 1.22
N VAL A 690 -1.22 25.03 1.43
CA VAL A 690 -2.46 24.31 1.16
C VAL A 690 -3.06 24.78 -0.17
N TYR A 691 -3.43 23.83 -1.01
CA TYR A 691 -4.08 24.09 -2.29
C TYR A 691 -5.44 23.38 -2.39
N SER A 692 -6.38 23.99 -3.07
CA SER A 692 -7.61 23.33 -3.51
C SER A 692 -7.31 22.27 -4.59
N CYS A 693 -8.27 21.39 -4.87
CA CYS A 693 -8.15 20.34 -5.87
C CYS A 693 -7.88 20.84 -7.30
N ASP A 694 -8.21 22.09 -7.61
CA ASP A 694 -7.94 22.78 -8.89
C ASP A 694 -6.63 23.59 -8.89
N GLY A 695 -5.91 23.61 -7.76
CA GLY A 695 -4.57 24.17 -7.63
C GLY A 695 -4.53 25.66 -7.24
N MET A 696 -5.60 26.18 -6.66
CA MET A 696 -5.59 27.53 -6.06
C MET A 696 -5.04 27.45 -4.65
N GLU A 697 -4.07 28.31 -4.33
CA GLU A 697 -3.51 28.42 -2.98
C GLU A 697 -4.57 28.97 -2.01
N LEU A 698 -4.72 28.31 -0.86
CA LEU A 698 -5.68 28.67 0.17
C LEU A 698 -4.98 29.41 1.32
N PRO A 699 -5.64 30.39 1.94
CA PRO A 699 -5.08 31.16 3.05
C PRO A 699 -5.16 30.36 4.38
N LEU A 700 -4.68 29.12 4.35
CA LEU A 700 -4.70 28.19 5.48
C LEU A 700 -3.26 27.85 5.88
N GLU A 701 -3.03 27.69 7.17
CA GLU A 701 -1.79 27.12 7.66
C GLU A 701 -1.79 25.61 7.37
N ALA A 702 -0.74 25.11 6.72
CA ALA A 702 -0.64 23.70 6.38
C ALA A 702 -0.52 22.85 7.65
N PRO A 703 -1.44 21.89 7.88
CA PRO A 703 -1.33 21.00 9.01
C PRO A 703 -0.23 19.94 8.78
N SER A 704 -0.03 19.05 9.75
CA SER A 704 0.93 17.95 9.63
C SER A 704 0.69 17.12 8.37
N THR A 705 1.78 16.63 7.79
CA THR A 705 1.77 15.70 6.65
C THR A 705 2.03 14.25 7.06
N ASN A 706 1.87 13.91 8.35
CA ASN A 706 2.19 12.57 8.85
C ASN A 706 1.13 11.53 8.46
N GLN A 707 -0.14 11.76 8.82
CA GLN A 707 -1.25 10.85 8.52
C GLN A 707 -2.59 11.58 8.64
N ALA A 708 -3.54 11.25 7.78
CA ALA A 708 -4.92 11.72 7.87
C ALA A 708 -5.82 10.61 8.42
N ILE A 709 -6.96 11.01 8.99
CA ILE A 709 -7.99 10.13 9.54
C ILE A 709 -9.38 10.73 9.30
N ARG A 710 -10.35 9.91 8.94
CA ARG A 710 -11.76 10.26 8.84
C ARG A 710 -12.46 10.01 10.16
N TRP A 711 -12.32 10.96 11.07
CA TRP A 711 -12.75 10.85 12.47
C TRP A 711 -14.09 11.54 12.73
N ALA A 712 -14.31 12.72 12.17
CA ALA A 712 -15.47 13.55 12.47
C ALA A 712 -16.79 12.97 11.97
N ALA A 713 -17.88 13.42 12.58
CA ALA A 713 -19.24 13.02 12.22
C ALA A 713 -19.76 13.65 10.92
N ASP A 714 -19.09 14.69 10.42
CA ASP A 714 -19.48 15.52 9.28
C ASP A 714 -18.80 15.15 7.95
N LEU A 715 -18.10 14.01 7.92
CA LEU A 715 -17.37 13.47 6.76
C LEU A 715 -16.09 14.25 6.39
N SER A 716 -15.69 15.24 7.16
CA SER A 716 -14.42 15.94 6.98
C SER A 716 -13.22 15.06 7.37
N THR A 717 -12.03 15.49 6.98
CA THR A 717 -10.78 14.80 7.27
C THR A 717 -10.02 15.52 8.38
N GLN A 718 -9.57 14.78 9.38
CA GLN A 718 -8.69 15.25 10.43
C GLN A 718 -7.26 14.79 10.20
N VAL A 719 -6.32 15.43 10.87
CA VAL A 719 -4.89 15.13 10.76
C VAL A 719 -4.37 14.57 12.06
N LEU A 720 -3.71 13.44 11.98
CA LEU A 720 -2.96 12.86 13.09
C LEU A 720 -1.61 13.55 13.22
N ASP A 721 -1.31 14.06 14.41
CA ASP A 721 -0.03 14.66 14.71
C ASP A 721 0.46 14.25 16.10
N ARG A 722 1.69 14.55 16.39
CA ARG A 722 2.31 14.35 17.71
C ARG A 722 2.23 15.63 18.54
N SER A 723 1.90 15.50 19.81
CA SER A 723 1.68 16.67 20.68
C SER A 723 2.94 17.35 21.17
N ASP A 724 4.05 16.64 21.34
CA ASP A 724 5.28 17.20 21.96
C ASP A 724 6.56 16.58 21.36
N TYR A 725 6.87 16.99 20.15
CA TYR A 725 8.07 16.53 19.46
C TYR A 725 9.37 16.97 20.16
N LEU A 726 9.41 18.18 20.72
CA LEU A 726 10.64 18.76 21.28
C LEU A 726 11.04 18.07 22.58
N ASN A 727 10.07 17.54 23.34
CA ASN A 727 10.32 16.81 24.59
C ASN A 727 10.39 15.29 24.40
N GLY A 728 10.27 14.80 23.15
CA GLY A 728 10.35 13.37 22.82
C GLY A 728 9.08 12.56 23.12
N GLU A 729 7.99 13.21 23.50
CA GLU A 729 6.67 12.57 23.64
C GLU A 729 5.92 12.64 22.33
N HIS A 730 5.78 11.50 21.66
CA HIS A 730 5.10 11.38 20.36
C HIS A 730 3.70 10.79 20.56
N ARG A 731 2.80 11.54 21.19
CA ARG A 731 1.39 11.18 21.34
C ARG A 731 0.66 11.34 20.00
N GLY A 732 -0.25 10.43 19.68
CA GLY A 732 -1.11 10.57 18.49
C GLY A 732 -2.27 11.51 18.82
N VAL A 733 -2.21 12.76 18.40
CA VAL A 733 -3.25 13.78 18.60
C VAL A 733 -4.04 13.94 17.32
N VAL A 734 -5.37 13.84 17.40
CA VAL A 734 -6.26 14.10 16.26
C VAL A 734 -6.65 15.57 16.25
N ASN A 735 -6.22 16.26 15.21
CA ASN A 735 -6.47 17.69 15.03
C ASN A 735 -7.39 17.95 13.84
N ASP A 736 -8.32 18.87 14.03
CA ASP A 736 -9.20 19.40 12.99
C ASP A 736 -8.92 20.90 12.81
N ILE A 737 -8.86 21.37 11.58
CA ILE A 737 -8.52 22.77 11.31
C ILE A 737 -9.61 23.73 11.79
N THR A 738 -10.87 23.25 11.85
CA THR A 738 -12.04 24.03 12.24
C THR A 738 -12.37 23.87 13.73
N HIS A 739 -12.29 22.61 14.24
CA HIS A 739 -12.71 22.26 15.60
C HIS A 739 -11.54 22.20 16.61
N GLY A 740 -10.29 22.27 16.12
CA GLY A 740 -9.10 22.14 16.96
C GLY A 740 -8.84 20.69 17.37
N VAL A 741 -8.32 20.47 18.59
CA VAL A 741 -7.99 19.14 19.09
C VAL A 741 -9.25 18.33 19.38
N MET A 742 -9.49 17.24 18.66
CA MET A 742 -10.62 16.34 18.84
C MET A 742 -10.28 15.15 19.76
N LEU A 743 -9.02 14.70 19.77
CA LEU A 743 -8.53 13.64 20.65
C LEU A 743 -7.08 13.92 21.04
N ASP A 744 -6.79 13.93 22.35
CA ASP A 744 -5.43 14.02 22.90
C ASP A 744 -5.22 12.92 23.96
N PRO A 745 -4.78 11.71 23.55
CA PRO A 745 -4.64 10.59 24.47
C PRO A 745 -3.35 10.67 25.27
N GLU A 746 -3.43 10.74 26.61
CA GLU A 746 -2.30 11.01 27.50
C GLU A 746 -1.31 9.84 27.64
N ASP A 747 -1.80 8.59 27.61
CA ASP A 747 -1.01 7.39 27.94
C ASP A 747 -0.62 6.55 26.72
N THR A 748 -0.71 7.11 25.52
CA THR A 748 -0.37 6.42 24.28
C THR A 748 0.68 7.16 23.48
N LEU A 749 1.31 6.45 22.57
CA LEU A 749 2.35 6.96 21.67
C LEU A 749 2.10 6.50 20.25
N CYS A 750 2.57 7.26 19.29
CA CYS A 750 2.71 6.87 17.90
C CYS A 750 3.65 5.67 17.74
N ASN A 751 3.58 4.97 16.61
CA ASN A 751 4.42 3.80 16.34
C ASN A 751 5.91 4.16 16.21
N ASN A 752 6.23 5.35 15.70
CA ASN A 752 7.60 5.82 15.59
C ASN A 752 7.73 7.29 16.02
N GLY A 753 8.94 7.70 16.35
CA GLY A 753 9.23 9.04 16.86
C GLY A 753 9.51 10.09 15.80
N THR A 754 9.71 9.71 14.55
CA THR A 754 10.10 10.63 13.47
C THR A 754 8.94 11.11 12.64
N LYS A 755 7.97 10.24 12.36
CA LYS A 755 6.85 10.50 11.45
C LYS A 755 5.51 10.74 12.18
N GLY A 756 5.35 10.31 13.44
CA GLY A 756 4.11 10.51 14.22
C GLY A 756 2.91 9.74 13.69
N ASN A 757 3.14 8.56 13.08
CA ASN A 757 2.07 7.70 12.57
C ASN A 757 1.44 6.86 13.67
N ALA A 758 0.17 6.49 13.53
CA ALA A 758 -0.47 5.47 14.33
C ALA A 758 0.15 4.07 14.07
N CYS A 759 -0.14 3.11 14.95
CA CYS A 759 0.13 1.70 14.65
C CYS A 759 -0.73 1.23 13.47
N LEU A 760 -1.99 1.69 13.44
CA LEU A 760 -2.92 1.52 12.32
C LEU A 760 -4.03 2.58 12.40
N VAL A 761 -4.47 3.09 11.25
CA VAL A 761 -5.73 3.83 11.08
C VAL A 761 -6.61 3.01 10.14
N ALA A 762 -7.76 2.53 10.64
CA ALA A 762 -8.67 1.68 9.88
C ALA A 762 -10.09 1.69 10.47
N SER A 763 -11.12 1.47 9.64
CA SER A 763 -12.50 1.26 10.12
C SER A 763 -12.66 -0.18 10.62
N VAL A 764 -12.10 -0.48 11.81
CA VAL A 764 -12.14 -1.85 12.36
C VAL A 764 -13.43 -2.16 13.08
N PHE A 765 -14.16 -1.15 13.54
CA PHE A 765 -15.45 -1.26 14.22
C PHE A 765 -16.46 -0.25 13.71
N GLY A 766 -17.70 -0.39 14.22
CA GLY A 766 -18.72 0.63 14.14
C GLY A 766 -19.13 1.01 12.73
N ASP A 767 -19.39 2.28 12.52
CA ASP A 767 -19.89 2.82 11.27
C ASP A 767 -18.77 3.07 10.23
N PHE A 768 -18.95 4.00 9.32
CA PHE A 768 -18.02 4.30 8.23
C PHE A 768 -16.77 5.07 8.65
N ARG A 769 -16.68 5.54 9.91
CA ARG A 769 -15.53 6.29 10.42
C ARG A 769 -14.35 5.38 10.72
N GLU A 770 -13.17 5.97 10.76
CA GLU A 770 -11.93 5.24 11.05
C GLU A 770 -11.66 5.26 12.56
N ASP A 771 -11.10 4.15 13.04
CA ASP A 771 -10.57 4.00 14.38
C ASP A 771 -9.07 4.28 14.39
N LEU A 772 -8.57 4.80 15.53
CA LEU A 772 -7.18 5.12 15.74
C LEU A 772 -6.53 4.11 16.68
N ILE A 773 -5.57 3.33 16.20
CA ILE A 773 -4.85 2.35 17.02
C ILE A 773 -3.48 2.89 17.41
N LEU A 774 -3.29 3.08 18.71
CA LEU A 774 -2.05 3.57 19.30
C LEU A 774 -1.51 2.57 20.33
N ARG A 775 -0.19 2.52 20.46
CA ARG A 775 0.47 1.75 21.52
C ARG A 775 0.38 2.46 22.87
N ARG A 776 0.17 1.72 23.95
CA ARG A 776 0.30 2.25 25.32
C ARG A 776 1.78 2.52 25.62
N LYS A 777 2.09 3.57 26.41
CA LYS A 777 3.47 4.03 26.71
C LYS A 777 4.41 2.94 27.24
N ASP A 778 3.89 1.91 27.89
CA ASP A 778 4.66 0.78 28.42
C ASP A 778 4.86 -0.37 27.43
N ASP A 779 4.35 -0.23 26.21
CA ASP A 779 4.38 -1.27 25.16
C ASP A 779 3.79 -2.62 25.60
N LYS A 780 2.76 -2.62 26.47
CA LYS A 780 2.07 -3.83 26.94
C LYS A 780 0.64 -3.91 26.45
N ALA A 781 0.14 -2.90 25.78
CA ALA A 781 -1.20 -2.88 25.22
C ALA A 781 -1.27 -1.96 24.01
N ILE A 782 -2.28 -2.20 23.19
CA ILE A 782 -2.78 -1.22 22.23
C ILE A 782 -4.12 -0.68 22.70
N ARG A 783 -4.43 0.55 22.28
CA ARG A 783 -5.74 1.16 22.44
C ARG A 783 -6.33 1.50 21.11
N ILE A 784 -7.55 1.06 20.88
CA ILE A 784 -8.35 1.34 19.70
C ILE A 784 -9.34 2.44 20.09
N TYR A 785 -9.08 3.65 19.65
CA TYR A 785 -9.94 4.81 19.89
C TYR A 785 -10.98 4.92 18.80
N THR A 786 -12.24 5.20 19.18
CA THR A 786 -13.34 5.49 18.26
C THR A 786 -13.99 6.83 18.58
N ASN A 787 -14.61 7.45 17.58
CA ASN A 787 -15.41 8.66 17.79
C ASN A 787 -16.84 8.25 18.23
N THR A 788 -17.32 8.87 19.31
CA THR A 788 -18.65 8.61 19.89
C THR A 788 -19.68 9.71 19.61
N GLU A 789 -19.36 10.63 18.72
CA GLU A 789 -20.29 11.63 18.25
C GLU A 789 -21.38 10.99 17.37
N LEU A 790 -22.64 11.40 17.55
CA LEU A 790 -23.71 10.94 16.68
C LEU A 790 -23.61 11.56 15.30
N THR A 791 -23.81 10.74 14.28
CA THR A 791 -23.93 11.19 12.89
C THR A 791 -25.25 10.73 12.30
N ASN A 792 -25.84 11.52 11.42
CA ASN A 792 -27.01 11.17 10.61
C ASN A 792 -26.61 10.73 9.19
N HIS A 793 -25.33 10.53 8.95
CA HIS A 793 -24.83 9.94 7.71
C HIS A 793 -24.86 8.42 7.77
N LYS A 794 -25.26 7.81 6.64
CA LYS A 794 -25.30 6.35 6.47
C LYS A 794 -24.48 5.98 5.24
N LEU A 795 -23.30 5.44 5.49
CA LEU A 795 -22.36 4.94 4.48
C LEU A 795 -21.99 3.49 4.79
N TYR A 796 -21.63 2.72 3.77
CA TYR A 796 -21.06 1.41 4.04
C TYR A 796 -19.65 1.53 4.63
N THR A 797 -19.26 0.52 5.42
CA THR A 797 -17.92 0.49 6.01
C THR A 797 -16.86 0.60 4.91
N PRO A 798 -15.85 1.45 5.05
CA PRO A 798 -14.74 1.53 4.07
C PRO A 798 -14.05 0.18 3.85
N MET A 799 -14.08 -0.73 4.81
CA MET A 799 -13.54 -2.10 4.66
C MET A 799 -14.26 -2.91 3.58
N ASP A 800 -15.45 -2.51 3.13
CA ASP A 800 -16.18 -3.10 2.00
C ASP A 800 -15.88 -2.40 0.65
N ASP A 801 -15.02 -1.37 0.66
CA ASP A 801 -14.42 -0.78 -0.54
C ASP A 801 -13.06 -1.44 -0.79
N ILE A 802 -12.89 -2.04 -1.98
CA ILE A 802 -11.70 -2.84 -2.30
C ILE A 802 -10.42 -1.99 -2.23
N MET A 803 -10.44 -0.77 -2.79
CA MET A 803 -9.26 0.10 -2.77
C MET A 803 -8.84 0.45 -1.34
N TYR A 804 -9.81 0.76 -0.48
CA TYR A 804 -9.53 1.03 0.93
C TYR A 804 -9.01 -0.21 1.64
N ARG A 805 -9.67 -1.38 1.47
CA ARG A 805 -9.30 -2.62 2.17
C ARG A 805 -7.91 -3.12 1.78
N VAL A 806 -7.52 -3.06 0.50
CA VAL A 806 -6.13 -3.38 0.11
C VAL A 806 -5.16 -2.35 0.67
N GLY A 807 -5.58 -1.07 0.80
CA GLY A 807 -4.82 -0.02 1.47
C GLY A 807 -4.48 -0.38 2.91
N ILE A 808 -5.45 -0.90 3.67
CA ILE A 808 -5.22 -1.36 5.04
C ILE A 808 -4.18 -2.48 5.10
N ALA A 809 -4.16 -3.39 4.13
CA ALA A 809 -3.15 -4.45 4.08
C ALA A 809 -1.73 -3.91 3.87
N TRP A 810 -1.53 -2.90 3.01
CA TRP A 810 -0.21 -2.33 2.75
C TRP A 810 0.14 -1.09 3.60
N GLN A 811 -0.73 -0.63 4.51
CA GLN A 811 -0.44 0.54 5.36
C GLN A 811 0.84 0.37 6.19
N ASN A 812 1.22 -0.86 6.55
CA ASN A 812 2.48 -1.16 7.25
C ASN A 812 3.74 -1.04 6.38
N THR A 813 3.60 -0.74 5.09
CA THR A 813 4.73 -0.64 4.16
C THR A 813 5.51 0.65 4.39
N CYS A 814 6.76 0.52 4.74
CA CYS A 814 7.75 1.60 4.96
C CYS A 814 7.25 2.75 5.83
N TYR A 815 6.72 3.82 5.24
CA TYR A 815 6.41 5.07 5.95
C TYR A 815 4.92 5.24 6.27
N ASN A 816 4.13 4.21 6.26
CA ASN A 816 2.69 4.24 6.60
C ASN A 816 1.94 5.38 5.92
N GLN A 817 1.21 5.10 4.85
CA GLN A 817 0.41 6.07 4.12
C GLN A 817 -1.07 5.96 4.51
N THR A 818 -1.79 7.08 4.43
CA THR A 818 -3.25 7.11 4.59
C THR A 818 -3.92 6.32 3.47
N CYS A 819 -4.94 5.52 3.81
CA CYS A 819 -5.74 4.75 2.86
C CYS A 819 -6.95 5.56 2.40
N TYR A 820 -7.38 5.38 1.15
CA TYR A 820 -8.49 6.12 0.53
C TYR A 820 -9.48 5.16 -0.11
N THR A 821 -10.75 5.60 -0.18
CA THR A 821 -11.81 4.87 -0.89
C THR A 821 -11.70 5.06 -2.41
N SER A 822 -12.29 4.14 -3.16
CA SER A 822 -12.37 4.22 -4.64
C SER A 822 -13.27 5.37 -5.14
N TYR A 823 -14.02 6.00 -4.24
CA TYR A 823 -14.94 7.09 -4.53
C TYR A 823 -14.58 8.34 -3.73
N TYR A 824 -15.11 9.47 -4.16
CA TYR A 824 -14.93 10.74 -3.46
C TYR A 824 -15.60 10.71 -2.10
N TYR A 825 -14.81 10.88 -1.03
CA TYR A 825 -15.25 10.91 0.35
C TYR A 825 -14.85 12.25 0.97
N ALA A 826 -15.82 13.11 1.24
CA ALA A 826 -15.66 14.44 1.81
C ALA A 826 -17.00 14.98 2.34
N SER A 827 -16.97 16.05 3.10
CA SER A 827 -18.16 16.70 3.66
C SER A 827 -19.15 17.24 2.61
N ASP A 828 -18.66 17.58 1.42
CA ASP A 828 -19.46 18.05 0.28
C ASP A 828 -19.84 16.97 -0.72
N MET A 829 -19.59 15.68 -0.39
CA MET A 829 -19.82 14.56 -1.30
C MET A 829 -21.28 14.39 -1.70
N SER A 830 -21.51 13.87 -2.89
CA SER A 830 -22.83 13.49 -3.37
C SER A 830 -23.04 11.99 -3.20
N PHE A 831 -23.92 11.57 -2.31
CA PHE A 831 -24.19 10.17 -2.02
C PHE A 831 -24.68 9.35 -3.22
N LYS A 832 -25.22 10.02 -4.25
CA LYS A 832 -25.62 9.36 -5.52
C LYS A 832 -24.44 8.85 -6.34
N ASP A 833 -23.23 9.37 -6.08
CA ASP A 833 -22.01 9.06 -6.84
C ASP A 833 -21.17 7.94 -6.16
N ILE A 834 -21.64 7.45 -4.99
CA ILE A 834 -21.05 6.31 -4.30
C ILE A 834 -21.38 5.03 -5.06
N PRO A 835 -20.36 4.18 -5.38
CA PRO A 835 -20.58 2.90 -6.05
C PRO A 835 -21.42 1.96 -5.17
N LEU A 836 -22.50 1.42 -5.68
CA LEU A 836 -23.33 0.41 -4.99
C LEU A 836 -23.07 -1.03 -5.46
N VAL A 837 -22.21 -1.17 -6.47
CA VAL A 837 -21.79 -2.47 -7.05
C VAL A 837 -20.27 -2.48 -7.09
N ASP A 838 -19.70 -3.66 -6.89
CA ASP A 838 -18.24 -3.87 -7.01
C ASP A 838 -17.79 -3.90 -8.45
#